data_10b4531af8234223289002563764a65a
#
_entry.id   10b4531af8234223289002563764a65a
#
_cell.length_a   1.000
_cell.length_b   1.000
_cell.length_c   1.000
_cell.angle_alpha   90.00
_cell.angle_beta   90.00
_cell.angle_gamma   90.00
#
_symmetry.space_group_name_H-M   'P 1'
#
loop_
_entity.id
_entity.type
_entity.pdbx_description
1 polymer ?
#
loop_
_entity_poly.entity_id
_entity_poly.type
_entity_poly.pdbx_seq_one_letter_code
_entity_poly.pdbx_strand_id
1 'polypeptide(L)'
;MSHKKAQKAHSQTIRMLFVCILCLFVANAVLGQTGPRSLPAVRSQADFDRISVTYDANTPYALPHVMFVIDRQNGNKIYYINKKRYSFHKDFINGTYLSLERGKEFFENNYLKPNRRFILGTLAYQIPIKRWTFEFWEGDLIPADQIQLAYAVINKTFFAPVAFKPNSLRQDEASKDLSGVQRVLLSDIAKEQAYQALNLAKGLGRIHIIPKLDDHVEIGFNEILVLDEVPVQLPPVAGIITSQPSTPLSHINLLAKGWGIPNAYIKNAQELLKQYDGWWVSFETLRENYTIKHADMNQLREYQRRQKERLDQMKPVSNLSETRLLDLAQQHAYSTMSYGGKSANLGEVMNAHLPGIVVPNGFTIPFHYYDEFISDNHLDDVIFGLLNDQKFVHDPAYRREQLVLLRQKIEAAEFDPVLRRMVLEKVAGEYPGKGMFVRSSSNSEDLPNFSGAGLYTTVPNVRGEQQLIDAIKKVWASLWNFEAYEARERANVDHSKIFMAVLLQEGINSESSGVMISTDPFDAENKGAIYISAKRGLGIKVVEGQRIAEQIIFRPRTNAIQVLTRSAEDSLLTFDEKGGVKEVPIEGDRVVLTDDVIRRLVRAATAIKRVFGSRDQDIEWAYMKGQIYIVQSRPFIPGS
;
A
#
# COMPACT_ATOMS: atom_id res chain seq x y z
N MET A 1 -83.06 -16.54 0.45
CA MET A 1 -81.92 -15.59 0.77
C MET A 1 -81.04 -16.03 1.92
N SER A 2 -81.31 -17.12 2.65
CA SER A 2 -80.60 -17.56 3.84
C SER A 2 -79.29 -18.36 3.57
N HIS A 3 -79.25 -19.23 2.53
CA HIS A 3 -78.10 -20.10 2.29
C HIS A 3 -76.84 -19.37 1.73
N LYS A 4 -76.98 -18.30 0.99
CA LYS A 4 -75.79 -17.53 0.47
C LYS A 4 -75.10 -16.69 1.53
N LYS A 5 -75.78 -16.25 2.59
CA LYS A 5 -75.15 -15.52 3.71
C LYS A 5 -74.35 -16.43 4.61
N ALA A 6 -74.83 -17.68 4.87
CA ALA A 6 -74.10 -18.67 5.68
C ALA A 6 -72.78 -19.14 4.99
N GLN A 7 -72.80 -19.39 3.69
CA GLN A 7 -71.60 -19.76 2.92
C GLN A 7 -70.54 -18.62 2.86
N LYS A 8 -70.99 -17.36 2.79
CA LYS A 8 -70.08 -16.22 2.79
C LYS A 8 -69.42 -15.99 4.14
N ALA A 9 -70.15 -16.21 5.26
CA ALA A 9 -69.60 -16.13 6.62
C ALA A 9 -68.60 -17.27 6.89
N HIS A 10 -68.91 -18.50 6.46
CA HIS A 10 -68.02 -19.64 6.61
C HIS A 10 -66.71 -19.49 5.81
N SER A 11 -66.78 -18.95 4.58
CA SER A 11 -65.59 -18.62 3.73
C SER A 11 -64.73 -17.50 4.33
N GLN A 12 -65.34 -16.50 4.99
CA GLN A 12 -64.59 -15.44 5.65
C GLN A 12 -63.90 -15.94 6.93
N THR A 13 -64.54 -16.80 7.70
CA THR A 13 -63.93 -17.39 8.92
C THR A 13 -62.78 -18.31 8.57
N ILE A 14 -62.88 -19.13 7.50
CA ILE A 14 -61.79 -19.98 7.02
C ILE A 14 -60.63 -19.13 6.48
N ARG A 15 -60.88 -18.05 5.75
CA ARG A 15 -59.85 -17.12 5.27
C ARG A 15 -59.14 -16.41 6.44
N MET A 16 -59.88 -15.99 7.47
CA MET A 16 -59.32 -15.36 8.65
C MET A 16 -58.48 -16.34 9.47
N LEU A 17 -58.92 -17.61 9.62
CA LEU A 17 -58.14 -18.66 10.25
C LEU A 17 -56.85 -18.98 9.49
N PHE A 18 -56.92 -19.03 8.14
CA PHE A 18 -55.72 -19.24 7.28
C PHE A 18 -54.73 -18.09 7.39
N VAL A 19 -55.18 -16.83 7.43
CA VAL A 19 -54.33 -15.65 7.61
C VAL A 19 -53.74 -15.64 9.01
N CYS A 20 -54.45 -15.98 10.06
CA CYS A 20 -53.90 -16.11 11.42
C CYS A 20 -52.89 -17.25 11.54
N ILE A 21 -53.16 -18.39 10.89
CA ILE A 21 -52.19 -19.52 10.86
C ILE A 21 -50.96 -19.15 10.06
N LEU A 22 -51.12 -18.47 8.91
CA LEU A 22 -49.98 -17.96 8.13
C LEU A 22 -49.16 -16.91 8.87
N CYS A 23 -49.82 -15.99 9.60
CA CYS A 23 -49.17 -15.02 10.47
C CYS A 23 -48.43 -15.71 11.66
N LEU A 24 -48.96 -16.77 12.22
CA LEU A 24 -48.31 -17.58 13.26
C LEU A 24 -47.11 -18.38 12.68
N PHE A 25 -47.23 -18.90 11.48
CA PHE A 25 -46.09 -19.57 10.82
C PHE A 25 -45.01 -18.58 10.40
N VAL A 26 -45.32 -17.40 9.91
CA VAL A 26 -44.37 -16.33 9.59
C VAL A 26 -43.76 -15.78 10.87
N ALA A 27 -44.54 -15.59 11.93
CA ALA A 27 -44.02 -15.17 13.25
C ALA A 27 -43.11 -16.23 13.88
N ASN A 28 -43.43 -17.52 13.78
CA ASN A 28 -42.56 -18.60 14.22
C ASN A 28 -41.32 -18.79 13.33
N ALA A 29 -41.41 -18.59 12.03
CA ALA A 29 -40.26 -18.61 11.13
C ALA A 29 -39.31 -17.44 11.38
N VAL A 30 -39.83 -16.27 11.77
CA VAL A 30 -39.01 -15.08 12.12
C VAL A 30 -38.44 -15.19 13.55
N LEU A 31 -39.15 -15.84 14.48
CA LEU A 31 -38.68 -16.04 15.88
C LEU A 31 -37.73 -17.24 16.05
N GLY A 32 -37.70 -18.17 15.09
CA GLY A 32 -36.90 -19.41 15.18
C GLY A 32 -35.43 -19.28 14.75
N GLN A 33 -35.01 -18.20 14.08
CA GLN A 33 -33.71 -18.13 13.41
C GLN A 33 -32.60 -17.30 14.10
N THR A 34 -32.87 -16.60 15.20
CA THR A 34 -31.88 -15.63 15.70
C THR A 34 -31.28 -15.88 17.08
N GLY A 35 -31.67 -16.89 17.81
CA GLY A 35 -31.10 -17.19 19.16
C GLY A 35 -31.13 -15.99 20.14
N PRO A 36 -30.45 -16.07 21.29
CA PRO A 36 -30.39 -14.99 22.28
C PRO A 36 -29.66 -13.77 21.72
N ARG A 37 -29.98 -12.56 22.18
CA ARG A 37 -29.29 -11.33 21.79
C ARG A 37 -27.80 -11.34 22.21
N SER A 38 -27.52 -11.90 23.38
CA SER A 38 -26.17 -12.08 23.94
C SER A 38 -26.20 -13.17 25.00
N LEU A 39 -25.01 -13.64 25.39
CA LEU A 39 -24.82 -14.53 26.56
C LEU A 39 -24.02 -13.80 27.64
N PRO A 40 -24.31 -13.97 28.92
CA PRO A 40 -23.53 -13.42 30.04
C PRO A 40 -22.24 -14.22 30.31
N ALA A 41 -22.18 -15.44 29.79
CA ALA A 41 -21.01 -16.32 29.80
C ALA A 41 -21.11 -17.29 28.62
N VAL A 42 -19.97 -17.73 28.11
CA VAL A 42 -19.84 -18.81 27.12
C VAL A 42 -19.22 -20.00 27.86
N ARG A 43 -20.01 -21.02 28.14
CA ARG A 43 -19.64 -22.15 29.03
C ARG A 43 -19.18 -23.39 28.25
N SER A 44 -19.38 -23.39 26.95
CA SER A 44 -19.05 -24.51 26.09
C SER A 44 -18.81 -24.05 24.65
N GLN A 45 -18.21 -24.93 23.82
CA GLN A 45 -18.11 -24.72 22.38
C GLN A 45 -19.50 -24.52 21.76
N ALA A 46 -20.49 -25.26 22.17
CA ALA A 46 -21.88 -25.13 21.67
C ALA A 46 -22.49 -23.75 21.97
N ASP A 47 -22.17 -23.13 23.12
CA ASP A 47 -22.58 -21.76 23.42
C ASP A 47 -21.91 -20.76 22.45
N PHE A 48 -20.61 -20.97 22.18
CA PHE A 48 -19.85 -20.14 21.23
C PHE A 48 -20.43 -20.26 19.83
N ASP A 49 -20.63 -21.48 19.33
CA ASP A 49 -21.12 -21.75 17.97
C ASP A 49 -22.52 -21.16 17.72
N ARG A 50 -23.33 -21.10 18.78
CA ARG A 50 -24.68 -20.53 18.73
C ARG A 50 -24.67 -19.04 18.38
N ILE A 51 -23.66 -18.28 18.83
CA ILE A 51 -23.59 -16.82 18.69
C ILE A 51 -22.46 -16.33 17.79
N SER A 52 -21.52 -17.20 17.43
CA SER A 52 -20.36 -16.86 16.58
C SER A 52 -20.68 -16.85 15.10
N VAL A 53 -19.83 -16.18 14.35
CA VAL A 53 -19.66 -16.32 12.90
C VAL A 53 -18.21 -16.63 12.60
N THR A 54 -17.95 -17.29 11.47
CA THR A 54 -16.59 -17.54 11.01
C THR A 54 -16.31 -16.63 9.84
N TYR A 55 -15.35 -15.73 10.01
CA TYR A 55 -14.83 -14.92 8.92
C TYR A 55 -13.96 -15.81 8.03
N ASP A 56 -13.99 -15.59 6.71
CA ASP A 56 -13.26 -16.39 5.72
C ASP A 56 -13.42 -17.92 5.91
N ALA A 57 -14.65 -18.35 6.19
CA ALA A 57 -14.98 -19.77 6.38
C ALA A 57 -14.50 -20.60 5.17
N ASN A 58 -13.99 -21.82 5.46
CA ASN A 58 -13.43 -22.75 4.47
C ASN A 58 -12.11 -22.29 3.85
N THR A 59 -11.38 -21.38 4.50
CA THR A 59 -10.01 -21.02 4.12
C THR A 59 -9.05 -21.25 5.30
N PRO A 60 -7.73 -21.32 5.09
CA PRO A 60 -6.74 -21.36 6.19
C PRO A 60 -6.79 -20.10 7.09
N TYR A 61 -7.45 -19.05 6.66
CA TYR A 61 -7.64 -17.79 7.40
C TYR A 61 -8.96 -17.75 8.15
N ALA A 62 -9.68 -18.86 8.21
CA ALA A 62 -10.95 -18.95 8.92
C ALA A 62 -10.78 -18.50 10.36
N LEU A 63 -11.59 -17.50 10.77
CA LEU A 63 -11.54 -16.90 12.09
C LEU A 63 -12.92 -16.96 12.75
N PRO A 64 -13.23 -18.04 13.48
CA PRO A 64 -14.43 -18.11 14.31
C PRO A 64 -14.37 -17.05 15.41
N HIS A 65 -15.37 -16.17 15.50
CA HIS A 65 -15.34 -15.06 16.46
C HIS A 65 -16.72 -14.62 16.94
N VAL A 66 -16.71 -13.96 18.10
CA VAL A 66 -17.84 -13.23 18.68
C VAL A 66 -17.38 -11.85 19.12
N MET A 67 -18.29 -10.89 19.16
CA MET A 67 -18.02 -9.60 19.80
C MET A 67 -18.41 -9.66 21.29
N PHE A 68 -17.77 -8.83 22.12
CA PHE A 68 -18.16 -8.65 23.50
C PHE A 68 -18.24 -7.17 23.90
N VAL A 69 -19.08 -6.89 24.89
CA VAL A 69 -19.19 -5.60 25.58
C VAL A 69 -19.05 -5.86 27.08
N ILE A 70 -18.17 -5.10 27.75
CA ILE A 70 -18.12 -5.06 29.21
C ILE A 70 -18.64 -3.69 29.67
N ASP A 71 -19.73 -3.66 30.42
CA ASP A 71 -20.31 -2.45 30.98
C ASP A 71 -19.72 -2.18 32.37
N ARG A 72 -18.78 -1.23 32.43
CA ARG A 72 -18.06 -0.87 33.67
C ARG A 72 -18.94 -0.19 34.70
N GLN A 73 -20.01 0.48 34.27
CA GLN A 73 -20.98 1.10 35.19
C GLN A 73 -22.00 0.10 35.76
N ASN A 74 -22.03 -1.14 35.24
CA ASN A 74 -22.91 -2.19 35.69
C ASN A 74 -22.11 -3.39 36.24
N GLY A 75 -21.20 -3.14 37.20
CA GLY A 75 -20.41 -4.17 37.84
C GLY A 75 -19.50 -4.97 36.90
N ASN A 76 -19.00 -4.38 35.84
CA ASN A 76 -18.21 -5.02 34.81
C ASN A 76 -18.93 -6.20 34.13
N LYS A 77 -20.23 -6.12 33.98
CA LYS A 77 -21.04 -7.15 33.34
C LYS A 77 -20.65 -7.30 31.87
N ILE A 78 -20.33 -8.53 31.48
CA ILE A 78 -20.00 -8.86 30.09
C ILE A 78 -21.24 -9.34 29.33
N TYR A 79 -21.29 -8.99 28.05
CA TYR A 79 -22.27 -9.45 27.07
C TYR A 79 -21.48 -10.01 25.86
N TYR A 80 -21.52 -11.33 25.67
CA TYR A 80 -21.04 -11.96 24.43
C TYR A 80 -22.14 -11.83 23.40
N ILE A 81 -21.91 -10.98 22.39
CA ILE A 81 -22.93 -10.55 21.43
C ILE A 81 -23.17 -11.65 20.39
N ASN A 82 -24.42 -11.93 20.09
CA ASN A 82 -24.78 -12.80 18.98
C ASN A 82 -24.43 -12.11 17.64
N LYS A 83 -23.31 -12.51 17.05
CA LYS A 83 -22.77 -11.95 15.81
C LYS A 83 -23.66 -12.21 14.58
N LYS A 84 -24.49 -13.26 14.62
CA LYS A 84 -25.51 -13.56 13.59
C LYS A 84 -26.65 -12.53 13.58
N ARG A 85 -26.78 -11.75 14.66
CA ARG A 85 -27.85 -10.77 14.87
C ARG A 85 -27.38 -9.32 14.82
N TYR A 86 -26.15 -9.06 15.24
CA TYR A 86 -25.58 -7.71 15.33
C TYR A 86 -24.23 -7.66 14.63
N SER A 87 -24.11 -6.78 13.62
CA SER A 87 -22.88 -6.63 12.85
C SER A 87 -21.82 -5.83 13.60
N PHE A 88 -22.24 -4.85 14.42
CA PHE A 88 -21.34 -3.96 15.18
C PHE A 88 -21.76 -3.83 16.63
N HIS A 89 -20.81 -3.52 17.53
CA HIS A 89 -21.06 -3.28 18.95
C HIS A 89 -22.14 -2.23 19.19
N LYS A 90 -22.11 -1.13 18.44
CA LYS A 90 -23.11 -0.06 18.53
C LYS A 90 -24.54 -0.53 18.27
N ASP A 91 -24.70 -1.47 17.34
CA ASP A 91 -26.03 -2.00 16.98
C ASP A 91 -26.62 -2.80 18.15
N PHE A 92 -25.77 -3.56 18.84
CA PHE A 92 -26.18 -4.26 20.06
C PHE A 92 -26.49 -3.29 21.20
N ILE A 93 -25.60 -2.33 21.48
CA ILE A 93 -25.74 -1.38 22.59
C ILE A 93 -27.02 -0.54 22.42
N ASN A 94 -27.25 -0.01 21.22
CA ASN A 94 -28.43 0.79 20.91
C ASN A 94 -29.71 -0.09 20.84
N GLY A 95 -29.60 -1.25 20.20
CA GLY A 95 -30.74 -2.20 20.08
C GLY A 95 -31.17 -2.86 21.40
N THR A 96 -30.34 -2.80 22.44
CA THR A 96 -30.64 -3.26 23.80
C THR A 96 -30.84 -2.11 24.79
N TYR A 97 -30.80 -0.86 24.33
CA TYR A 97 -30.97 0.35 25.14
C TYR A 97 -29.95 0.51 26.27
N LEU A 98 -28.76 -0.09 26.15
CA LEU A 98 -27.66 0.10 27.10
C LEU A 98 -27.11 1.54 27.02
N SER A 99 -27.10 2.15 25.84
CA SER A 99 -26.84 3.57 25.63
C SER A 99 -27.60 4.08 24.39
N LEU A 100 -27.90 5.37 24.39
CA LEU A 100 -28.50 6.07 23.26
C LEU A 100 -27.48 6.91 22.48
N GLU A 101 -26.20 6.88 22.86
CA GLU A 101 -25.12 7.56 22.17
C GLU A 101 -25.01 7.08 20.71
N ARG A 102 -24.77 8.01 19.79
CA ARG A 102 -24.70 7.70 18.36
C ARG A 102 -23.51 8.37 17.69
N GLY A 103 -23.13 7.86 16.52
CA GLY A 103 -22.13 8.47 15.64
C GLY A 103 -20.83 8.80 16.34
N LYS A 104 -20.40 10.05 16.22
CA LYS A 104 -19.13 10.56 16.76
C LYS A 104 -19.05 10.48 18.28
N GLU A 105 -20.12 10.79 18.97
CA GLU A 105 -20.18 10.74 20.44
C GLU A 105 -19.95 9.33 20.98
N PHE A 106 -20.62 8.34 20.41
CA PHE A 106 -20.40 6.92 20.77
C PHE A 106 -18.95 6.51 20.54
N PHE A 107 -18.38 6.91 19.39
CA PHE A 107 -17.01 6.58 19.02
C PHE A 107 -16.00 7.20 20.00
N GLU A 108 -16.08 8.50 20.24
CA GLU A 108 -15.19 9.20 21.16
C GLU A 108 -15.26 8.65 22.58
N ASN A 109 -16.48 8.43 23.09
CA ASN A 109 -16.70 7.98 24.47
C ASN A 109 -16.25 6.54 24.73
N ASN A 110 -16.21 5.66 23.70
CA ASN A 110 -15.97 4.24 23.92
C ASN A 110 -14.67 3.70 23.26
N TYR A 111 -14.00 4.50 22.41
CA TYR A 111 -12.73 4.08 21.82
C TYR A 111 -11.56 5.04 22.10
N LEU A 112 -11.83 6.34 22.28
CA LEU A 112 -10.76 7.33 22.42
C LEU A 112 -10.54 7.78 23.87
N LYS A 113 -11.62 7.91 24.68
CA LYS A 113 -11.50 8.37 26.06
C LYS A 113 -11.00 7.28 27.00
N PRO A 114 -10.07 7.58 27.92
CA PRO A 114 -9.60 6.60 28.90
C PRO A 114 -10.71 6.25 29.92
N ASN A 115 -11.56 7.18 30.29
CA ASN A 115 -12.68 6.93 31.22
C ASN A 115 -13.97 6.62 30.44
N ARG A 116 -14.00 5.46 29.77
CA ARG A 116 -15.16 4.97 29.00
C ARG A 116 -16.07 4.10 29.83
N ARG A 117 -17.36 4.08 29.48
CA ARG A 117 -18.32 3.18 30.09
C ARG A 117 -18.15 1.73 29.59
N PHE A 118 -18.02 1.58 28.26
CA PHE A 118 -17.96 0.27 27.64
C PHE A 118 -16.54 -0.07 27.20
N ILE A 119 -16.12 -1.31 27.47
CA ILE A 119 -14.96 -1.93 26.83
C ILE A 119 -15.51 -2.83 25.72
N LEU A 120 -15.09 -2.58 24.49
CA LEU A 120 -15.62 -3.18 23.27
C LEU A 120 -14.53 -4.00 22.59
N GLY A 121 -14.76 -5.29 22.37
CA GLY A 121 -13.76 -6.12 21.74
C GLY A 121 -14.34 -7.34 21.02
N THR A 122 -13.44 -8.10 20.42
CA THR A 122 -13.72 -9.35 19.71
C THR A 122 -12.97 -10.49 20.38
N LEU A 123 -13.60 -11.63 20.53
CA LEU A 123 -13.01 -12.87 21.00
C LEU A 123 -13.02 -13.87 19.84
N ALA A 124 -11.86 -14.44 19.52
CA ALA A 124 -11.67 -15.28 18.35
C ALA A 124 -10.83 -16.53 18.67
N TYR A 125 -11.06 -17.60 17.91
CA TYR A 125 -10.21 -18.78 17.92
C TYR A 125 -9.18 -18.70 16.80
N GLN A 126 -7.92 -18.58 17.18
CA GLN A 126 -6.80 -18.56 16.24
C GLN A 126 -6.45 -19.98 15.81
N ILE A 127 -6.98 -20.41 14.68
CA ILE A 127 -6.82 -21.79 14.17
C ILE A 127 -5.33 -22.18 14.03
N PRO A 128 -4.43 -21.33 13.49
CA PRO A 128 -3.03 -21.71 13.28
C PRO A 128 -2.31 -22.12 14.56
N ILE A 129 -2.58 -21.44 15.67
CA ILE A 129 -1.93 -21.67 16.96
C ILE A 129 -2.82 -22.41 17.96
N LYS A 130 -4.05 -22.78 17.56
CA LYS A 130 -5.06 -23.47 18.37
C LYS A 130 -5.32 -22.80 19.74
N ARG A 131 -5.41 -21.47 19.75
CA ARG A 131 -5.59 -20.67 20.95
C ARG A 131 -6.75 -19.69 20.82
N TRP A 132 -7.44 -19.47 21.93
CA TRP A 132 -8.42 -18.41 22.07
C TRP A 132 -7.72 -17.10 22.38
N THR A 133 -8.13 -16.02 21.68
CA THR A 133 -7.62 -14.66 21.90
C THR A 133 -8.77 -13.68 21.97
N PHE A 134 -8.58 -12.60 22.71
CA PHE A 134 -9.42 -11.42 22.56
C PHE A 134 -8.58 -10.24 22.11
N GLU A 135 -9.21 -9.34 21.40
CA GLU A 135 -8.57 -8.18 20.80
C GLU A 135 -9.49 -6.98 20.80
N PHE A 136 -8.91 -5.80 20.76
CA PHE A 136 -9.62 -4.54 20.56
C PHE A 136 -9.38 -4.05 19.15
N TRP A 137 -10.23 -3.15 18.71
CA TRP A 137 -9.99 -2.47 17.45
C TRP A 137 -8.62 -1.76 17.47
N GLU A 138 -7.86 -1.78 16.39
CA GLU A 138 -6.48 -1.26 16.33
C GLU A 138 -6.36 0.23 16.70
N GLY A 139 -7.39 1.03 16.41
CA GLY A 139 -7.50 2.45 16.78
C GLY A 139 -8.03 2.70 18.20
N ASP A 140 -8.31 1.66 18.98
CA ASP A 140 -8.80 1.81 20.34
C ASP A 140 -7.65 2.22 21.29
N LEU A 141 -7.80 3.40 21.92
CA LEU A 141 -6.85 3.94 22.89
C LEU A 141 -7.04 3.34 24.29
N ILE A 142 -7.34 2.06 24.37
CA ILE A 142 -7.63 1.38 25.64
C ILE A 142 -6.45 1.43 26.61
N PRO A 143 -6.65 1.86 27.88
CA PRO A 143 -5.59 1.89 28.88
C PRO A 143 -5.29 0.49 29.44
N ALA A 144 -4.10 0.34 30.02
CA ALA A 144 -3.57 -0.91 30.56
C ALA A 144 -4.47 -1.56 31.62
N ASP A 145 -5.03 -0.76 32.53
CA ASP A 145 -5.95 -1.24 33.57
C ASP A 145 -7.23 -1.86 33.01
N GLN A 146 -7.70 -1.35 31.87
CA GLN A 146 -8.89 -1.87 31.21
C GLN A 146 -8.58 -3.12 30.35
N ILE A 147 -7.37 -3.25 29.81
CA ILE A 147 -6.90 -4.50 29.21
C ILE A 147 -6.88 -5.61 30.28
N GLN A 148 -6.32 -5.30 31.44
CA GLN A 148 -6.27 -6.24 32.58
C GLN A 148 -7.66 -6.61 33.09
N LEU A 149 -8.55 -5.63 33.19
CA LEU A 149 -9.95 -5.87 33.58
C LEU A 149 -10.66 -6.79 32.56
N ALA A 150 -10.54 -6.52 31.29
CA ALA A 150 -11.13 -7.33 30.23
C ALA A 150 -10.58 -8.76 30.27
N TYR A 151 -9.27 -8.93 30.42
CA TYR A 151 -8.63 -10.23 30.58
C TYR A 151 -9.22 -11.03 31.77
N ALA A 152 -9.36 -10.40 32.92
CA ALA A 152 -9.91 -11.05 34.12
C ALA A 152 -11.39 -11.44 33.95
N VAL A 153 -12.21 -10.53 33.39
CA VAL A 153 -13.66 -10.80 33.18
C VAL A 153 -13.86 -11.90 32.15
N ILE A 154 -13.13 -11.87 31.03
CA ILE A 154 -13.24 -12.86 29.95
C ILE A 154 -12.83 -14.25 30.48
N ASN A 155 -11.68 -14.37 31.14
CA ASN A 155 -11.19 -15.66 31.63
C ASN A 155 -12.04 -16.24 32.77
N LYS A 156 -12.88 -15.42 33.45
CA LYS A 156 -13.87 -15.88 34.41
C LYS A 156 -15.16 -16.39 33.77
N THR A 157 -15.49 -15.95 32.56
CA THR A 157 -16.80 -16.16 31.94
C THR A 157 -16.75 -16.94 30.62
N PHE A 158 -15.56 -17.29 30.14
CA PHE A 158 -15.34 -18.12 28.96
C PHE A 158 -14.82 -19.50 29.35
N PHE A 159 -15.19 -20.54 28.61
CA PHE A 159 -14.94 -21.95 28.93
C PHE A 159 -13.49 -22.41 28.78
N ALA A 160 -12.65 -21.62 28.12
CA ALA A 160 -11.26 -21.95 27.86
C ALA A 160 -10.34 -20.74 28.17
N PRO A 161 -9.05 -20.94 28.42
CA PRO A 161 -8.10 -19.85 28.59
C PRO A 161 -8.04 -18.95 27.36
N VAL A 162 -8.13 -17.63 27.55
CA VAL A 162 -8.11 -16.62 26.49
C VAL A 162 -6.94 -15.67 26.71
N ALA A 163 -6.06 -15.54 25.71
CA ALA A 163 -4.95 -14.60 25.73
C ALA A 163 -5.35 -13.26 25.11
N PHE A 164 -4.67 -12.19 25.50
CA PHE A 164 -4.81 -10.90 24.83
C PHE A 164 -3.98 -10.86 23.55
N LYS A 165 -4.59 -10.42 22.44
CA LYS A 165 -3.89 -10.16 21.18
C LYS A 165 -3.91 -8.66 20.89
N PRO A 166 -2.79 -7.94 21.07
CA PRO A 166 -2.71 -6.55 20.71
C PRO A 166 -2.80 -6.37 19.18
N ASN A 167 -3.64 -5.43 18.73
CA ASN A 167 -3.83 -5.09 17.32
C ASN A 167 -3.14 -3.79 16.92
N SER A 168 -2.43 -3.15 17.84
CA SER A 168 -1.61 -1.99 17.58
C SER A 168 -0.41 -1.98 18.52
N LEU A 169 0.64 -1.28 18.12
CA LEU A 169 1.83 -1.12 18.94
C LEU A 169 1.52 -0.46 20.28
N ARG A 170 0.59 0.50 20.31
CA ARG A 170 0.13 1.12 21.56
C ARG A 170 -0.51 0.10 22.51
N GLN A 171 -1.35 -0.80 22.00
CA GLN A 171 -1.95 -1.88 22.79
C GLN A 171 -0.90 -2.89 23.24
N ASP A 172 0.12 -3.14 22.39
CA ASP A 172 1.25 -3.99 22.73
C ASP A 172 2.06 -3.39 23.89
N GLU A 173 2.41 -2.11 23.80
CA GLU A 173 3.11 -1.38 24.86
C GLU A 173 2.27 -1.29 26.15
N ALA A 174 0.98 -0.95 26.05
CA ALA A 174 0.09 -0.85 27.20
C ALA A 174 -0.07 -2.19 27.93
N SER A 175 0.13 -3.31 27.26
CA SER A 175 -0.01 -4.65 27.82
C SER A 175 1.31 -5.33 28.18
N LYS A 176 2.45 -4.77 27.79
CA LYS A 176 3.77 -5.39 27.89
C LYS A 176 4.13 -5.79 29.32
N ASP A 177 3.84 -4.92 30.27
CA ASP A 177 4.24 -5.07 31.67
C ASP A 177 3.06 -5.50 32.57
N LEU A 178 1.90 -5.91 31.99
CA LEU A 178 0.76 -6.36 32.77
C LEU A 178 0.99 -7.75 33.34
N SER A 179 1.16 -7.80 34.67
CA SER A 179 1.31 -9.07 35.39
C SER A 179 0.06 -9.96 35.24
N GLY A 180 0.28 -11.22 34.88
CA GLY A 180 -0.76 -12.23 34.76
C GLY A 180 -1.58 -12.18 33.48
N VAL A 181 -1.37 -11.22 32.57
CA VAL A 181 -2.00 -11.18 31.25
C VAL A 181 -1.17 -11.96 30.23
N GLN A 182 -1.69 -13.11 29.80
CA GLN A 182 -1.07 -13.84 28.69
C GLN A 182 -1.31 -13.10 27.37
N ARG A 183 -0.26 -12.94 26.57
CA ARG A 183 -0.29 -12.26 25.29
C ARG A 183 0.00 -13.22 24.15
N VAL A 184 -0.57 -12.94 22.99
CA VAL A 184 -0.29 -13.59 21.71
C VAL A 184 -0.05 -12.48 20.70
N LEU A 185 1.15 -12.39 20.16
CA LEU A 185 1.49 -11.40 19.16
C LEU A 185 1.07 -11.88 17.76
N LEU A 186 0.85 -10.95 16.85
CA LEU A 186 0.57 -11.30 15.44
C LEU A 186 1.72 -12.10 14.84
N SER A 187 2.96 -11.79 15.22
CA SER A 187 4.15 -12.55 14.83
C SER A 187 4.11 -14.02 15.29
N ASP A 188 3.52 -14.30 16.44
CA ASP A 188 3.41 -15.67 16.95
C ASP A 188 2.41 -16.49 16.12
N ILE A 189 1.30 -15.86 15.72
CA ILE A 189 0.30 -16.47 14.83
C ILE A 189 0.88 -16.71 13.45
N ALA A 190 1.59 -15.73 12.90
CA ALA A 190 2.21 -15.83 11.59
C ALA A 190 3.33 -16.87 11.53
N LYS A 191 4.12 -17.02 12.61
CA LYS A 191 5.19 -18.05 12.69
C LYS A 191 4.65 -19.49 12.59
N GLU A 192 3.43 -19.72 13.02
CA GLU A 192 2.80 -21.04 12.95
C GLU A 192 2.09 -21.31 11.60
N GLN A 193 1.87 -20.28 10.79
CA GLN A 193 1.36 -20.48 9.42
C GLN A 193 2.46 -21.11 8.56
N ALA A 194 2.15 -22.22 7.91
CA ALA A 194 3.08 -22.86 6.99
C ALA A 194 3.16 -22.15 5.63
N TYR A 195 2.10 -21.43 5.26
CA TYR A 195 1.96 -20.76 3.96
C TYR A 195 1.01 -19.56 4.05
N GLN A 196 1.32 -18.51 3.29
CA GLN A 196 0.41 -17.40 3.04
C GLN A 196 0.61 -16.87 1.62
N ALA A 197 -0.42 -16.87 0.79
CA ALA A 197 -0.39 -16.18 -0.49
C ALA A 197 -0.42 -14.67 -0.26
N LEU A 198 0.52 -13.95 -0.86
CA LEU A 198 0.60 -12.49 -0.84
C LEU A 198 0.16 -11.90 -2.17
N ASN A 199 0.33 -12.65 -3.26
CA ASN A 199 -0.28 -12.39 -4.56
C ASN A 199 -0.59 -13.71 -5.27
N LEU A 200 -1.84 -13.87 -5.72
CA LEU A 200 -2.29 -15.05 -6.45
C LEU A 200 -1.93 -14.91 -7.92
N ALA A 201 -0.96 -15.70 -8.38
CA ALA A 201 -0.50 -15.68 -9.77
C ALA A 201 0.26 -16.97 -10.10
N LYS A 202 0.70 -17.07 -11.36
CA LYS A 202 1.56 -18.14 -11.85
C LYS A 202 2.75 -17.54 -12.56
N GLY A 203 3.95 -17.96 -12.16
CA GLY A 203 5.22 -17.62 -12.76
C GLY A 203 5.95 -18.85 -13.25
N LEU A 204 6.83 -18.66 -14.23
CA LEU A 204 7.71 -19.70 -14.73
C LEU A 204 9.13 -19.12 -14.73
N GLY A 205 10.03 -19.75 -13.98
CA GLY A 205 11.37 -19.25 -13.79
C GLY A 205 12.30 -20.27 -13.14
N ARG A 206 13.53 -19.85 -12.94
CA ARG A 206 14.55 -20.64 -12.26
C ARG A 206 14.51 -20.33 -10.76
N ILE A 207 14.43 -21.33 -9.91
CA ILE A 207 14.56 -21.16 -8.46
C ILE A 207 15.97 -20.64 -8.16
N HIS A 208 16.03 -19.55 -7.40
CA HIS A 208 17.27 -18.97 -6.92
C HIS A 208 17.14 -18.68 -5.41
N ILE A 209 17.85 -19.46 -4.60
CA ILE A 209 17.83 -19.33 -3.14
C ILE A 209 18.88 -18.32 -2.71
N ILE A 210 18.44 -17.21 -2.15
CA ILE A 210 19.29 -16.12 -1.70
C ILE A 210 19.01 -15.88 -0.20
N PRO A 211 19.88 -16.36 0.70
CA PRO A 211 19.69 -16.20 2.14
C PRO A 211 19.62 -14.72 2.56
N LYS A 212 20.47 -13.89 1.97
CA LYS A 212 20.50 -12.46 2.21
C LYS A 212 20.75 -11.74 0.90
N LEU A 213 19.85 -10.84 0.55
CA LEU A 213 20.01 -10.01 -0.63
C LEU A 213 20.96 -8.86 -0.30
N ASP A 214 22.02 -8.74 -1.07
CA ASP A 214 22.95 -7.61 -1.05
C ASP A 214 23.17 -7.07 -2.47
N ASP A 215 23.85 -5.94 -2.59
CA ASP A 215 24.08 -5.26 -3.87
C ASP A 215 24.95 -6.06 -4.88
N HIS A 216 25.53 -7.19 -4.45
CA HIS A 216 26.38 -8.05 -5.27
C HIS A 216 25.63 -9.25 -5.85
N VAL A 217 24.39 -9.49 -5.41
CA VAL A 217 23.59 -10.61 -5.90
C VAL A 217 22.95 -10.27 -7.23
N GLU A 218 23.33 -11.01 -8.25
CA GLU A 218 22.76 -10.88 -9.59
C GLU A 218 21.39 -11.56 -9.66
N ILE A 219 20.36 -10.80 -10.02
CA ILE A 219 18.99 -11.26 -10.15
C ILE A 219 18.51 -11.10 -11.59
N GLY A 220 18.14 -12.22 -12.20
CA GLY A 220 17.53 -12.24 -13.53
C GLY A 220 16.00 -12.14 -13.48
N PHE A 221 15.39 -11.59 -14.51
CA PHE A 221 13.92 -11.47 -14.61
C PHE A 221 13.19 -12.82 -14.71
N ASN A 222 13.91 -13.89 -15.06
CA ASN A 222 13.39 -15.26 -15.12
C ASN A 222 13.60 -16.05 -13.83
N GLU A 223 13.88 -15.41 -12.72
CA GLU A 223 14.15 -16.08 -11.46
C GLU A 223 12.94 -16.03 -10.54
N ILE A 224 12.71 -17.13 -9.83
CA ILE A 224 11.82 -17.23 -8.70
C ILE A 224 12.70 -17.21 -7.47
N LEU A 225 12.69 -16.08 -6.78
CA LEU A 225 13.55 -15.84 -5.64
C LEU A 225 13.00 -16.52 -4.40
N VAL A 226 13.88 -17.19 -3.66
CA VAL A 226 13.59 -17.71 -2.31
C VAL A 226 14.47 -16.96 -1.31
N LEU A 227 13.86 -16.05 -0.57
CA LEU A 227 14.50 -15.10 0.30
C LEU A 227 14.20 -15.42 1.77
N ASP A 228 15.15 -15.14 2.67
CA ASP A 228 14.88 -15.25 4.10
C ASP A 228 14.00 -14.10 4.58
N GLU A 229 14.33 -12.89 4.17
CA GLU A 229 13.60 -11.68 4.55
C GLU A 229 12.98 -11.00 3.32
N VAL A 230 11.97 -10.18 3.57
CA VAL A 230 11.34 -9.35 2.54
C VAL A 230 12.30 -8.23 2.17
N PRO A 231 12.79 -8.17 0.93
CA PRO A 231 13.72 -7.14 0.52
C PRO A 231 13.02 -5.80 0.33
N VAL A 232 13.79 -4.74 0.38
CA VAL A 232 13.27 -3.36 0.19
C VAL A 232 13.06 -3.03 -1.27
N GLN A 233 13.96 -3.51 -2.13
CA GLN A 233 13.90 -3.33 -3.57
C GLN A 233 14.22 -4.64 -4.27
N LEU A 234 13.54 -4.88 -5.38
CA LEU A 234 13.84 -5.97 -6.29
C LEU A 234 13.65 -5.48 -7.72
N PRO A 235 14.50 -5.93 -8.65
CA PRO A 235 14.17 -5.88 -10.06
C PRO A 235 12.96 -6.80 -10.33
N PRO A 236 12.27 -6.63 -11.48
CA PRO A 236 11.22 -7.56 -11.89
C PRO A 236 11.75 -8.99 -11.98
N VAL A 237 11.02 -9.93 -11.36
CA VAL A 237 11.35 -11.35 -11.29
C VAL A 237 10.16 -12.21 -11.72
N ALA A 238 10.34 -13.52 -11.83
CA ALA A 238 9.27 -14.45 -12.20
C ALA A 238 8.40 -14.88 -11.01
N GLY A 239 8.89 -14.71 -9.78
CA GLY A 239 8.15 -15.01 -8.55
C GLY A 239 8.95 -14.71 -7.31
N ILE A 240 8.27 -14.58 -6.17
CA ILE A 240 8.88 -14.28 -4.87
C ILE A 240 8.36 -15.26 -3.84
N ILE A 241 9.28 -15.83 -3.07
CA ILE A 241 9.00 -16.70 -1.92
C ILE A 241 9.83 -16.15 -0.75
N THR A 242 9.21 -15.90 0.39
CA THR A 242 9.91 -15.45 1.60
C THR A 242 9.73 -16.45 2.74
N SER A 243 10.78 -16.66 3.53
CA SER A 243 10.73 -17.52 4.73
C SER A 243 10.17 -16.81 5.94
N GLN A 244 10.10 -15.47 5.92
CA GLN A 244 9.46 -14.67 6.95
C GLN A 244 8.15 -14.07 6.45
N PRO A 245 7.12 -14.01 7.32
CA PRO A 245 5.85 -13.39 6.97
C PRO A 245 6.02 -11.89 6.74
N SER A 246 5.36 -11.39 5.71
CA SER A 246 5.29 -9.95 5.45
C SER A 246 3.84 -9.45 5.51
N THR A 247 3.68 -8.15 5.71
CA THR A 247 2.36 -7.55 5.62
C THR A 247 1.93 -7.48 4.14
N PRO A 248 0.66 -7.75 3.82
CA PRO A 248 0.14 -7.61 2.45
C PRO A 248 0.42 -6.24 1.83
N LEU A 249 0.72 -5.25 2.64
CA LEU A 249 0.94 -3.84 2.30
C LEU A 249 2.43 -3.49 2.16
N SER A 250 3.34 -4.45 2.26
CA SER A 250 4.75 -4.18 2.02
C SER A 250 4.98 -3.76 0.57
N HIS A 251 5.97 -2.91 0.34
CA HIS A 251 6.32 -2.42 -1.00
C HIS A 251 6.53 -3.55 -2.01
N ILE A 252 7.21 -4.62 -1.61
CA ILE A 252 7.46 -5.80 -2.46
C ILE A 252 6.16 -6.52 -2.83
N ASN A 253 5.21 -6.62 -1.92
CA ASN A 253 3.93 -7.25 -2.22
C ASN A 253 3.13 -6.42 -3.24
N LEU A 254 3.21 -5.10 -3.16
CA LEU A 254 2.62 -4.20 -4.13
C LEU A 254 3.31 -4.31 -5.50
N LEU A 255 4.65 -4.38 -5.54
CA LEU A 255 5.39 -4.62 -6.77
C LEU A 255 5.05 -5.97 -7.38
N ALA A 256 5.04 -7.05 -6.60
CA ALA A 256 4.67 -8.38 -7.08
C ALA A 256 3.26 -8.41 -7.67
N LYS A 257 2.32 -7.70 -7.05
CA LYS A 257 0.95 -7.53 -7.55
C LYS A 257 0.94 -6.74 -8.87
N GLY A 258 1.69 -5.64 -8.95
CA GLY A 258 1.85 -4.85 -10.16
C GLY A 258 2.51 -5.63 -11.30
N TRP A 259 3.46 -6.47 -10.99
CA TRP A 259 4.11 -7.34 -11.98
C TRP A 259 3.27 -8.58 -12.35
N GLY A 260 2.17 -8.84 -11.64
CA GLY A 260 1.33 -10.02 -11.85
C GLY A 260 2.06 -11.34 -11.60
N ILE A 261 3.02 -11.37 -10.66
CA ILE A 261 3.84 -12.55 -10.35
C ILE A 261 3.38 -13.22 -9.05
N PRO A 262 3.57 -14.54 -8.92
CA PRO A 262 3.30 -15.26 -7.67
C PRO A 262 4.20 -14.73 -6.55
N ASN A 263 3.60 -14.44 -5.41
CA ASN A 263 4.30 -14.02 -4.21
C ASN A 263 3.69 -14.71 -2.99
N ALA A 264 4.52 -15.35 -2.20
CA ALA A 264 4.06 -16.09 -1.02
C ALA A 264 5.09 -16.09 0.10
N TYR A 265 4.57 -16.11 1.32
CA TYR A 265 5.29 -16.59 2.48
C TYR A 265 5.17 -18.12 2.55
N ILE A 266 6.28 -18.80 2.71
CA ILE A 266 6.38 -20.25 2.95
C ILE A 266 7.35 -20.47 4.11
N LYS A 267 6.85 -21.04 5.21
CA LYS A 267 7.68 -21.32 6.39
C LYS A 267 8.84 -22.24 5.99
N ASN A 268 10.06 -21.88 6.38
CA ASN A 268 11.29 -22.63 6.07
C ASN A 268 11.50 -22.85 4.56
N ALA A 269 11.11 -21.88 3.74
CA ALA A 269 11.14 -22.00 2.27
C ALA A 269 12.51 -22.42 1.73
N GLN A 270 13.60 -21.85 2.27
CA GLN A 270 14.96 -22.14 1.83
C GLN A 270 15.31 -23.62 2.01
N GLU A 271 14.95 -24.22 3.14
CA GLU A 271 15.20 -25.63 3.44
C GLU A 271 14.31 -26.54 2.58
N LEU A 272 13.01 -26.22 2.51
CA LEU A 272 12.03 -26.99 1.73
C LEU A 272 12.33 -26.99 0.24
N LEU A 273 12.84 -25.89 -0.30
CA LEU A 273 13.07 -25.70 -1.72
C LEU A 273 14.53 -25.92 -2.14
N LYS A 274 15.42 -26.24 -1.21
CA LYS A 274 16.85 -26.45 -1.47
C LYS A 274 17.12 -27.42 -2.63
N GLN A 275 16.35 -28.48 -2.74
CA GLN A 275 16.48 -29.46 -3.82
C GLN A 275 16.11 -28.91 -5.21
N TYR A 276 15.37 -27.80 -5.27
CA TYR A 276 14.94 -27.14 -6.51
C TYR A 276 15.83 -25.96 -6.91
N ASP A 277 16.85 -25.63 -6.11
CA ASP A 277 17.76 -24.52 -6.43
C ASP A 277 18.42 -24.72 -7.79
N GLY A 278 18.38 -23.69 -8.63
CA GLY A 278 18.84 -23.75 -10.01
C GLY A 278 17.89 -24.42 -11.02
N TRP A 279 16.77 -25.02 -10.58
CA TRP A 279 15.83 -25.68 -11.46
C TRP A 279 14.82 -24.72 -12.08
N TRP A 280 14.47 -24.95 -13.33
CA TRP A 280 13.37 -24.28 -13.98
C TRP A 280 12.04 -24.88 -13.53
N VAL A 281 11.19 -24.06 -12.94
CA VAL A 281 9.90 -24.49 -12.39
C VAL A 281 8.76 -23.56 -12.78
N SER A 282 7.56 -24.11 -12.82
CA SER A 282 6.31 -23.35 -12.77
C SER A 282 5.89 -23.26 -11.31
N PHE A 283 5.87 -22.04 -10.77
CA PHE A 283 5.39 -21.72 -9.44
C PHE A 283 4.03 -21.03 -9.53
N GLU A 284 3.05 -21.56 -8.80
CA GLU A 284 1.69 -21.03 -8.77
C GLU A 284 1.23 -20.90 -7.32
N THR A 285 0.79 -19.72 -6.95
CA THR A 285 0.21 -19.42 -5.64
C THR A 285 -1.31 -19.56 -5.72
N LEU A 286 -1.86 -20.36 -4.83
CA LEU A 286 -3.29 -20.56 -4.64
C LEU A 286 -3.68 -20.01 -3.26
N ARG A 287 -4.96 -19.87 -2.98
CA ARG A 287 -5.41 -19.30 -1.69
C ARG A 287 -4.93 -20.10 -0.48
N GLU A 288 -4.93 -21.42 -0.59
CA GLU A 288 -4.69 -22.35 0.53
C GLU A 288 -3.36 -23.09 0.45
N ASN A 289 -2.75 -23.11 -0.74
CA ASN A 289 -1.51 -23.82 -0.99
C ASN A 289 -0.76 -23.21 -2.19
N TYR A 290 0.34 -23.83 -2.55
CA TYR A 290 1.10 -23.51 -3.75
C TYR A 290 1.46 -24.78 -4.53
N THR A 291 1.80 -24.60 -5.79
CA THR A 291 2.37 -25.68 -6.59
C THR A 291 3.72 -25.27 -7.17
N ILE A 292 4.69 -26.16 -7.09
CA ILE A 292 5.97 -26.06 -7.78
C ILE A 292 6.12 -27.31 -8.64
N LYS A 293 6.25 -27.13 -9.96
CA LYS A 293 6.40 -28.22 -10.93
C LYS A 293 7.61 -27.95 -11.79
N HIS A 294 8.40 -28.97 -12.07
CA HIS A 294 9.51 -28.86 -13.03
C HIS A 294 9.00 -28.34 -14.37
N ALA A 295 9.73 -27.42 -14.97
CA ALA A 295 9.44 -26.88 -16.29
C ALA A 295 10.62 -27.16 -17.23
N ASP A 296 10.32 -27.63 -18.43
CA ASP A 296 11.34 -27.79 -19.47
C ASP A 296 11.60 -26.48 -20.23
N MET A 297 12.69 -26.43 -20.99
CA MET A 297 13.09 -25.24 -21.75
C MET A 297 12.09 -24.86 -22.86
N ASN A 298 11.30 -25.80 -23.36
CA ASN A 298 10.30 -25.51 -24.39
C ASN A 298 9.10 -24.80 -23.76
N GLN A 299 8.68 -25.24 -22.58
CA GLN A 299 7.64 -24.57 -21.79
C GLN A 299 8.06 -23.14 -21.43
N LEU A 300 9.32 -22.94 -21.05
CA LEU A 300 9.84 -21.60 -20.75
C LEU A 300 9.83 -20.70 -21.99
N ARG A 301 10.38 -21.17 -23.12
CA ARG A 301 10.39 -20.41 -24.39
C ARG A 301 8.99 -20.06 -24.85
N GLU A 302 8.06 -21.01 -24.77
CA GLU A 302 6.67 -20.80 -25.14
C GLU A 302 5.99 -19.81 -24.19
N TYR A 303 6.25 -19.88 -22.89
CA TYR A 303 5.74 -18.90 -21.91
C TYR A 303 6.26 -17.49 -22.20
N GLN A 304 7.57 -17.34 -22.40
CA GLN A 304 8.18 -16.04 -22.73
C GLN A 304 7.67 -15.48 -24.06
N ARG A 305 7.55 -16.34 -25.09
CA ARG A 305 6.97 -15.95 -26.39
C ARG A 305 5.55 -15.44 -26.21
N ARG A 306 4.69 -16.16 -25.49
CA ARG A 306 3.31 -15.76 -25.23
C ARG A 306 3.21 -14.49 -24.39
N GLN A 307 4.11 -14.25 -23.47
CA GLN A 307 4.16 -12.98 -22.72
C GLN A 307 4.55 -11.81 -23.65
N LYS A 308 5.55 -11.99 -24.50
CA LYS A 308 5.94 -10.97 -25.51
C LYS A 308 4.83 -10.73 -26.54
N GLU A 309 4.21 -11.78 -27.07
CA GLU A 309 3.13 -11.68 -28.07
C GLU A 309 1.83 -11.06 -27.52
N ARG A 310 1.58 -11.15 -26.20
CA ARG A 310 0.44 -10.50 -25.55
C ARG A 310 0.60 -9.00 -25.36
N LEU A 311 1.82 -8.50 -25.42
CA LEU A 311 2.14 -7.09 -25.25
C LEU A 311 2.50 -6.55 -26.64
N ASP A 312 1.65 -5.73 -27.23
CA ASP A 312 2.06 -4.89 -28.35
C ASP A 312 3.30 -4.08 -27.92
N GLN A 313 4.29 -3.94 -28.82
CA GLN A 313 5.46 -3.13 -28.52
C GLN A 313 5.02 -1.70 -28.21
N MET A 314 5.25 -1.27 -26.99
CA MET A 314 4.94 0.10 -26.58
C MET A 314 6.02 1.04 -27.10
N LYS A 315 5.62 1.96 -27.95
CA LYS A 315 6.48 3.03 -28.49
C LYS A 315 6.09 4.35 -27.84
N PRO A 316 6.79 4.79 -26.80
CA PRO A 316 6.51 6.08 -26.19
C PRO A 316 6.63 7.20 -27.22
N VAL A 317 5.67 8.10 -27.20
CA VAL A 317 5.66 9.24 -28.13
C VAL A 317 6.33 10.43 -27.49
N SER A 318 7.09 11.20 -28.27
CA SER A 318 7.80 12.39 -27.81
C SER A 318 7.79 13.48 -28.87
N ASN A 319 7.73 14.71 -28.42
CA ASN A 319 7.96 15.89 -29.24
C ASN A 319 9.34 16.49 -28.87
N LEU A 320 10.32 16.30 -29.72
CA LEU A 320 11.69 16.77 -29.52
C LEU A 320 11.94 18.18 -30.09
N SER A 321 10.92 18.83 -30.64
CA SER A 321 11.08 20.21 -31.18
C SER A 321 10.89 21.30 -30.12
N GLU A 322 10.46 20.94 -28.92
CA GLU A 322 10.25 21.89 -27.81
C GLU A 322 11.57 22.14 -27.08
N THR A 323 11.99 23.41 -27.04
CA THR A 323 13.29 23.83 -26.46
C THR A 323 13.14 24.75 -25.24
N ARG A 324 11.92 25.20 -24.93
CA ARG A 324 11.70 26.16 -23.82
C ARG A 324 11.79 25.48 -22.45
N LEU A 325 12.45 26.14 -21.52
CA LEU A 325 12.43 25.77 -20.11
C LEU A 325 11.14 26.28 -19.48
N LEU A 326 10.03 25.52 -19.62
CA LEU A 326 8.72 25.95 -19.17
C LEU A 326 8.54 25.79 -17.65
N ASP A 327 7.99 26.81 -17.02
CA ASP A 327 7.53 26.74 -15.63
C ASP A 327 6.34 25.77 -15.49
N LEU A 328 6.19 25.18 -14.32
CA LEU A 328 5.06 24.29 -14.05
C LEU A 328 3.71 24.98 -14.28
N ALA A 329 3.60 26.27 -13.98
CA ALA A 329 2.38 27.04 -14.22
C ALA A 329 2.01 27.18 -15.72
N GLN A 330 2.94 26.93 -16.63
CA GLN A 330 2.72 26.97 -18.08
C GLN A 330 2.50 25.58 -18.68
N GLN A 331 2.58 24.51 -17.86
CA GLN A 331 2.43 23.13 -18.30
C GLN A 331 1.03 22.60 -17.98
N HIS A 332 0.53 21.76 -18.87
CA HIS A 332 -0.76 21.10 -18.78
C HIS A 332 -0.62 19.60 -19.12
N ALA A 333 -1.67 18.83 -18.93
CA ALA A 333 -1.65 17.40 -19.21
C ALA A 333 -1.16 17.05 -20.64
N TYR A 334 -1.44 17.90 -21.64
CA TYR A 334 -0.94 17.72 -23.02
C TYR A 334 0.57 17.96 -23.17
N SER A 335 1.21 18.60 -22.20
CA SER A 335 2.66 18.86 -22.20
C SER A 335 3.50 17.59 -21.98
N THR A 336 2.86 16.46 -21.68
CA THR A 336 3.51 15.15 -21.44
C THR A 336 4.46 14.75 -22.57
N MET A 337 4.13 15.10 -23.83
CA MET A 337 4.92 14.72 -25.00
C MET A 337 6.30 15.40 -25.07
N SER A 338 6.53 16.50 -24.36
CA SER A 338 7.80 17.23 -24.35
C SER A 338 8.47 17.27 -22.98
N TYR A 339 7.67 17.21 -21.89
CA TYR A 339 8.13 17.44 -20.53
C TYR A 339 7.93 16.24 -19.60
N GLY A 340 7.32 15.14 -20.09
CA GLY A 340 7.03 13.92 -19.32
C GLY A 340 5.81 14.06 -18.42
N GLY A 341 5.33 12.90 -17.95
CA GLY A 341 4.08 12.80 -17.18
C GLY A 341 4.14 13.52 -15.84
N LYS A 342 5.24 13.41 -15.11
CA LYS A 342 5.38 14.00 -13.77
C LYS A 342 5.25 15.53 -13.79
N SER A 343 5.97 16.19 -14.69
CA SER A 343 5.93 17.65 -14.84
C SER A 343 4.57 18.12 -15.34
N ALA A 344 4.04 17.51 -16.38
CA ALA A 344 2.75 17.86 -16.97
C ALA A 344 1.58 17.72 -15.98
N ASN A 345 1.54 16.62 -15.23
CA ASN A 345 0.51 16.39 -14.23
C ASN A 345 0.59 17.38 -13.05
N LEU A 346 1.80 17.74 -12.61
CA LEU A 346 1.97 18.77 -11.58
C LEU A 346 1.53 20.14 -12.08
N GLY A 347 1.83 20.50 -13.34
CA GLY A 347 1.33 21.71 -13.97
C GLY A 347 -0.18 21.77 -14.00
N GLU A 348 -0.85 20.65 -14.35
CA GLU A 348 -2.32 20.55 -14.35
C GLU A 348 -2.91 20.77 -12.94
N VAL A 349 -2.31 20.19 -11.90
CA VAL A 349 -2.74 20.38 -10.50
C VAL A 349 -2.51 21.83 -10.07
N MET A 350 -1.38 22.46 -10.44
CA MET A 350 -1.07 23.86 -10.14
C MET A 350 -2.11 24.81 -10.76
N ASN A 351 -2.42 24.61 -12.04
CA ASN A 351 -3.37 25.43 -12.80
C ASN A 351 -4.83 25.26 -12.36
N ALA A 352 -5.15 24.18 -11.66
CA ALA A 352 -6.48 23.96 -11.09
C ALA A 352 -6.76 24.85 -9.86
N HIS A 353 -5.77 25.54 -9.31
CA HIS A 353 -5.89 26.47 -8.18
C HIS A 353 -6.71 25.92 -7.00
N LEU A 354 -6.43 24.70 -6.59
CA LEU A 354 -7.22 23.97 -5.59
C LEU A 354 -7.04 24.60 -4.18
N PRO A 355 -8.13 24.88 -3.45
CA PRO A 355 -8.04 25.49 -2.12
C PRO A 355 -7.26 24.63 -1.12
N GLY A 356 -6.32 25.25 -0.39
CA GLY A 356 -5.54 24.60 0.67
C GLY A 356 -4.44 23.66 0.16
N ILE A 357 -4.16 23.68 -1.14
CA ILE A 357 -3.11 22.92 -1.81
C ILE A 357 -2.12 23.90 -2.45
N VAL A 358 -0.85 23.60 -2.35
CA VAL A 358 0.22 24.29 -3.06
C VAL A 358 1.03 23.27 -3.85
N VAL A 359 1.32 23.53 -5.11
CA VAL A 359 2.36 22.82 -5.86
C VAL A 359 3.63 23.69 -5.78
N PRO A 360 4.76 23.17 -5.29
CA PRO A 360 6.00 23.95 -5.26
C PRO A 360 6.38 24.44 -6.65
N ASN A 361 6.85 25.67 -6.77
CA ASN A 361 7.30 26.22 -8.04
C ASN A 361 8.44 25.42 -8.63
N GLY A 362 8.56 25.45 -9.94
CA GLY A 362 9.61 24.74 -10.66
C GLY A 362 9.47 24.94 -12.15
N PHE A 363 10.48 24.49 -12.88
CA PHE A 363 10.50 24.45 -14.34
C PHE A 363 11.08 23.17 -14.85
N THR A 364 10.86 22.84 -16.12
CA THR A 364 11.29 21.57 -16.69
C THR A 364 12.18 21.77 -17.92
N ILE A 365 13.28 21.05 -17.95
CA ILE A 365 14.15 20.87 -19.13
C ILE A 365 13.48 19.79 -20.00
N PRO A 366 13.06 20.12 -21.25
CA PRO A 366 12.33 19.18 -22.11
C PRO A 366 13.21 18.05 -22.65
N PHE A 367 12.58 17.04 -23.27
CA PHE A 367 13.25 15.87 -23.88
C PHE A 367 14.29 16.24 -24.94
N HIS A 368 14.10 17.35 -25.65
CA HIS A 368 15.04 17.89 -26.66
C HIS A 368 16.48 17.89 -26.15
N TYR A 369 16.73 18.43 -24.96
CA TYR A 369 18.10 18.56 -24.45
C TYR A 369 18.71 17.22 -24.01
N TYR A 370 17.91 16.24 -23.64
CA TYR A 370 18.42 14.89 -23.44
C TYR A 370 18.85 14.26 -24.75
N ASP A 371 18.05 14.40 -25.80
CA ASP A 371 18.35 13.89 -27.15
C ASP A 371 19.61 14.51 -27.71
N GLU A 372 19.74 15.86 -27.69
CA GLU A 372 20.95 16.57 -28.09
C GLU A 372 22.17 16.13 -27.26
N PHE A 373 22.04 16.10 -25.94
CA PHE A 373 23.13 15.68 -25.04
C PHE A 373 23.64 14.27 -25.38
N ILE A 374 22.75 13.32 -25.65
CA ILE A 374 23.12 11.95 -26.02
C ILE A 374 23.82 11.95 -27.39
N SER A 375 23.30 12.69 -28.37
CA SER A 375 23.86 12.78 -29.74
C SER A 375 25.20 13.50 -29.77
N ASP A 376 25.31 14.65 -29.14
CA ASP A 376 26.53 15.48 -29.18
C ASP A 376 27.74 14.80 -28.51
N ASN A 377 27.45 13.92 -27.54
CA ASN A 377 28.49 13.12 -26.87
C ASN A 377 28.68 11.72 -27.47
N HIS A 378 28.08 11.42 -28.64
CA HIS A 378 28.16 10.11 -29.31
C HIS A 378 27.74 8.93 -28.43
N LEU A 379 26.82 9.17 -27.49
CA LEU A 379 26.28 8.14 -26.59
C LEU A 379 25.19 7.31 -27.27
N ASP A 380 24.56 7.83 -28.29
CA ASP A 380 23.60 7.13 -29.15
C ASP A 380 24.23 5.91 -29.85
N ASP A 381 25.46 6.02 -30.36
CA ASP A 381 26.20 4.89 -30.90
C ASP A 381 26.49 3.81 -29.87
N VAL A 382 26.83 4.22 -28.64
CA VAL A 382 27.07 3.31 -27.53
C VAL A 382 25.76 2.59 -27.15
N ILE A 383 24.66 3.33 -27.01
CA ILE A 383 23.33 2.79 -26.69
C ILE A 383 22.88 1.82 -27.79
N PHE A 384 22.98 2.22 -29.04
CA PHE A 384 22.63 1.38 -30.18
C PHE A 384 23.46 0.08 -30.21
N GLY A 385 24.76 0.18 -29.95
CA GLY A 385 25.64 -0.98 -29.85
C GLY A 385 25.22 -1.95 -28.79
N LEU A 386 24.89 -1.46 -27.57
CA LEU A 386 24.41 -2.29 -26.45
C LEU A 386 23.07 -2.97 -26.76
N LEU A 387 22.10 -2.23 -27.30
CA LEU A 387 20.78 -2.78 -27.62
C LEU A 387 20.82 -3.87 -28.71
N ASN A 388 21.86 -3.92 -29.52
CA ASN A 388 22.10 -4.93 -30.56
C ASN A 388 23.11 -6.02 -30.15
N ASP A 389 23.76 -5.90 -28.98
CA ASP A 389 24.68 -6.91 -28.48
C ASP A 389 23.89 -8.09 -27.90
N GLN A 390 24.07 -9.28 -28.51
CA GLN A 390 23.39 -10.51 -28.09
C GLN A 390 23.73 -10.90 -26.64
N LYS A 391 24.95 -10.62 -26.17
CA LYS A 391 25.32 -10.87 -24.78
C LYS A 391 24.59 -9.92 -23.84
N PHE A 392 24.52 -8.64 -24.18
CA PHE A 392 23.74 -7.66 -23.41
C PHE A 392 22.25 -8.03 -23.33
N VAL A 393 21.66 -8.50 -24.42
CA VAL A 393 20.25 -8.91 -24.47
C VAL A 393 19.96 -10.16 -23.63
N HIS A 394 20.89 -11.11 -23.56
CA HIS A 394 20.61 -12.43 -22.96
C HIS A 394 21.30 -12.70 -21.63
N ASP A 395 22.30 -11.91 -21.24
CA ASP A 395 23.08 -12.09 -20.00
C ASP A 395 22.82 -10.90 -19.05
N PRO A 396 21.98 -11.06 -18.00
CA PRO A 396 21.65 -10.00 -17.06
C PRO A 396 22.87 -9.45 -16.29
N ALA A 397 23.87 -10.31 -15.98
CA ALA A 397 25.09 -9.90 -15.30
C ALA A 397 25.91 -8.93 -16.16
N TYR A 398 26.19 -9.34 -17.40
CA TYR A 398 26.88 -8.50 -18.36
C TYR A 398 26.09 -7.21 -18.65
N ARG A 399 24.77 -7.29 -18.76
CA ARG A 399 23.90 -6.13 -18.96
C ARG A 399 24.02 -5.14 -17.78
N ARG A 400 24.03 -5.62 -16.54
CA ARG A 400 24.20 -4.77 -15.34
C ARG A 400 25.52 -4.01 -15.40
N GLU A 401 26.63 -4.70 -15.70
CA GLU A 401 27.94 -4.08 -15.86
C GLU A 401 27.94 -3.00 -16.96
N GLN A 402 27.38 -3.32 -18.12
CA GLN A 402 27.34 -2.38 -19.25
C GLN A 402 26.47 -1.15 -18.96
N LEU A 403 25.34 -1.33 -18.24
CA LEU A 403 24.49 -0.22 -17.84
C LEU A 403 25.16 0.68 -16.78
N VAL A 404 26.00 0.12 -15.89
CA VAL A 404 26.83 0.92 -14.98
C VAL A 404 27.82 1.77 -15.77
N LEU A 405 28.53 1.17 -16.73
CA LEU A 405 29.50 1.87 -17.60
C LEU A 405 28.81 2.95 -18.45
N LEU A 406 27.63 2.68 -19.00
CA LEU A 406 26.86 3.67 -19.76
C LEU A 406 26.48 4.86 -18.88
N ARG A 407 25.97 4.63 -17.68
CA ARG A 407 25.63 5.71 -16.74
C ARG A 407 26.85 6.56 -16.37
N GLN A 408 27.99 5.92 -16.10
CA GLN A 408 29.25 6.65 -15.84
C GLN A 408 29.67 7.52 -17.04
N LYS A 409 29.52 7.02 -18.27
CA LYS A 409 29.77 7.82 -19.47
C LYS A 409 28.83 9.02 -19.60
N ILE A 410 27.54 8.85 -19.31
CA ILE A 410 26.54 9.93 -19.30
C ILE A 410 26.88 10.97 -18.23
N GLU A 411 27.23 10.55 -17.03
CA GLU A 411 27.59 11.46 -15.93
C GLU A 411 28.91 12.22 -16.20
N ALA A 412 29.85 11.60 -16.94
CA ALA A 412 31.13 12.22 -17.30
C ALA A 412 31.06 13.11 -18.57
N ALA A 413 30.01 12.97 -19.40
CA ALA A 413 29.88 13.64 -20.68
C ALA A 413 29.78 15.17 -20.53
N GLU A 414 30.16 15.88 -21.60
CA GLU A 414 30.14 17.34 -21.66
C GLU A 414 28.70 17.86 -21.67
N PHE A 415 28.45 18.86 -20.84
CA PHE A 415 27.14 19.51 -20.76
C PHE A 415 27.14 20.77 -21.61
N ASP A 416 26.12 20.93 -22.44
CA ASP A 416 26.03 22.07 -23.36
C ASP A 416 26.15 23.41 -22.63
N PRO A 417 27.08 24.32 -23.06
CA PRO A 417 27.30 25.59 -22.36
C PRO A 417 26.12 26.55 -22.42
N VAL A 418 25.28 26.48 -23.46
CA VAL A 418 24.11 27.36 -23.62
C VAL A 418 23.03 26.91 -22.68
N LEU A 419 22.71 25.62 -22.65
CA LEU A 419 21.76 25.07 -21.68
C LEU A 419 22.23 25.29 -20.24
N ARG A 420 23.54 25.10 -19.98
CA ARG A 420 24.13 25.38 -18.66
C ARG A 420 23.82 26.81 -18.22
N ARG A 421 24.10 27.80 -19.08
CA ARG A 421 23.82 29.19 -18.78
C ARG A 421 22.33 29.43 -18.54
N MET A 422 21.45 28.94 -19.42
CA MET A 422 20.00 29.12 -19.30
C MET A 422 19.46 28.57 -17.98
N VAL A 423 19.88 27.37 -17.57
CA VAL A 423 19.46 26.75 -16.33
C VAL A 423 19.96 27.52 -15.11
N LEU A 424 21.24 27.90 -15.11
CA LEU A 424 21.84 28.61 -13.97
C LEU A 424 21.27 30.02 -13.81
N GLU A 425 21.09 30.77 -14.89
CA GLU A 425 20.44 32.10 -14.86
C GLU A 425 19.01 32.01 -14.34
N LYS A 426 18.22 31.01 -14.79
CA LYS A 426 16.85 30.81 -14.35
C LYS A 426 16.80 30.45 -12.86
N VAL A 427 17.66 29.56 -12.39
CA VAL A 427 17.71 29.20 -10.95
C VAL A 427 18.18 30.37 -10.10
N ALA A 428 19.20 31.10 -10.51
CA ALA A 428 19.69 32.28 -9.78
C ALA A 428 18.64 33.41 -9.71
N GLY A 429 17.89 33.63 -10.78
CA GLY A 429 16.88 34.68 -10.87
C GLY A 429 15.57 34.37 -10.14
N GLU A 430 15.07 33.14 -10.25
CA GLU A 430 13.74 32.79 -9.77
C GLU A 430 13.75 32.02 -8.44
N TYR A 431 14.86 31.34 -8.09
CA TYR A 431 14.98 30.50 -6.89
C TYR A 431 16.20 30.86 -6.02
N PRO A 432 16.47 32.15 -5.72
CA PRO A 432 17.68 32.55 -5.01
C PRO A 432 17.75 31.90 -3.62
N GLY A 433 18.84 31.21 -3.34
CA GLY A 433 19.09 30.56 -2.04
C GLY A 433 18.24 29.32 -1.73
N LYS A 434 17.37 28.90 -2.64
CA LYS A 434 16.57 27.68 -2.49
C LYS A 434 17.37 26.42 -2.79
N GLY A 435 17.11 25.36 -2.08
CA GLY A 435 17.55 24.01 -2.46
C GLY A 435 16.59 23.43 -3.49
N MET A 436 17.10 22.97 -4.61
CA MET A 436 16.29 22.43 -5.69
C MET A 436 16.19 20.90 -5.60
N PHE A 437 15.01 20.35 -5.88
CA PHE A 437 14.85 18.95 -6.21
C PHE A 437 15.01 18.78 -7.73
N VAL A 438 15.95 17.94 -8.13
CA VAL A 438 16.17 17.60 -9.54
C VAL A 438 15.56 16.23 -9.78
N ARG A 439 14.46 16.19 -10.53
CA ARG A 439 13.56 15.04 -10.61
C ARG A 439 13.40 14.53 -12.03
N SER A 440 13.31 13.23 -12.18
CA SER A 440 12.96 12.57 -13.44
C SER A 440 11.53 12.91 -13.88
N SER A 441 11.34 13.08 -15.18
CA SER A 441 10.02 13.17 -15.83
C SER A 441 10.13 12.52 -17.22
N SER A 442 10.05 11.20 -17.28
CA SER A 442 10.24 10.44 -18.52
C SER A 442 8.92 10.26 -19.28
N ASN A 443 9.03 10.04 -20.60
CA ASN A 443 7.92 9.59 -21.44
C ASN A 443 7.56 8.11 -21.22
N SER A 444 8.32 7.40 -20.38
CA SER A 444 8.09 5.99 -20.05
C SER A 444 7.65 5.76 -18.59
N GLU A 445 7.26 6.81 -17.83
CA GLU A 445 6.83 6.65 -16.45
C GLU A 445 5.37 6.16 -16.33
N ASP A 446 4.48 6.63 -17.18
CA ASP A 446 3.03 6.42 -17.10
C ASP A 446 2.46 5.80 -18.39
N LEU A 447 3.03 4.68 -18.84
CA LEU A 447 2.53 3.96 -20.00
C LEU A 447 1.37 3.01 -19.62
N PRO A 448 0.49 2.67 -20.57
CA PRO A 448 -0.56 1.66 -20.31
C PRO A 448 0.05 0.35 -19.81
N ASN A 449 -0.42 -0.15 -18.67
CA ASN A 449 0.07 -1.38 -18.02
C ASN A 449 1.57 -1.37 -17.62
N PHE A 450 2.18 -0.20 -17.55
CA PHE A 450 3.55 -0.04 -17.07
C PHE A 450 3.63 1.15 -16.11
N SER A 451 4.22 0.93 -14.94
CA SER A 451 4.50 1.98 -13.96
C SER A 451 6.01 2.10 -13.77
N GLY A 452 6.54 3.27 -14.10
CA GLY A 452 7.94 3.63 -13.88
C GLY A 452 8.23 4.17 -12.47
N ALA A 453 7.31 3.98 -11.53
CA ALA A 453 7.46 4.52 -10.17
C ALA A 453 8.70 3.98 -9.45
N GLY A 454 9.50 4.89 -8.93
CA GLY A 454 10.69 4.55 -8.15
C GLY A 454 11.85 3.97 -8.95
N LEU A 455 11.74 3.87 -10.28
CA LEU A 455 12.79 3.36 -11.16
C LEU A 455 13.86 4.39 -11.49
N TYR A 456 13.54 5.67 -11.40
CA TYR A 456 14.42 6.77 -11.79
C TYR A 456 14.84 7.62 -10.59
N THR A 457 15.99 8.29 -10.74
CA THR A 457 16.62 9.04 -9.66
C THR A 457 15.98 10.41 -9.46
N THR A 458 15.83 10.79 -8.18
CA THR A 458 15.60 12.16 -7.74
C THR A 458 16.77 12.60 -6.87
N VAL A 459 17.33 13.78 -7.14
CA VAL A 459 18.39 14.37 -6.31
C VAL A 459 17.81 15.51 -5.48
N PRO A 460 17.73 15.35 -4.15
CA PRO A 460 17.08 16.31 -3.26
C PRO A 460 18.01 17.44 -2.85
N ASN A 461 17.44 18.61 -2.57
CA ASN A 461 18.10 19.76 -1.95
C ASN A 461 19.46 20.10 -2.60
N VAL A 462 19.49 20.15 -3.92
CA VAL A 462 20.69 20.51 -4.69
C VAL A 462 20.98 21.99 -4.52
N ARG A 463 22.21 22.31 -4.14
CA ARG A 463 22.70 23.66 -3.94
C ARG A 463 24.03 23.85 -4.66
N GLY A 464 24.22 25.00 -5.30
CA GLY A 464 25.43 25.28 -6.04
C GLY A 464 25.34 24.88 -7.53
N GLU A 465 26.08 25.59 -8.36
CA GLU A 465 26.00 25.50 -9.82
C GLU A 465 26.48 24.15 -10.34
N GLN A 466 27.64 23.69 -9.88
CA GLN A 466 28.20 22.44 -10.38
C GLN A 466 27.35 21.25 -9.93
N GLN A 467 26.91 21.24 -8.66
CA GLN A 467 26.04 20.20 -8.12
C GLN A 467 24.72 20.10 -8.89
N LEU A 468 24.21 21.24 -9.41
CA LEU A 468 22.98 21.28 -10.19
C LEU A 468 23.17 20.57 -11.54
N ILE A 469 24.26 20.86 -12.23
CA ILE A 469 24.60 20.22 -13.52
C ILE A 469 24.85 18.72 -13.33
N ASP A 470 25.59 18.35 -12.29
CA ASP A 470 25.87 16.94 -11.98
C ASP A 470 24.55 16.19 -11.64
N ALA A 471 23.63 16.84 -10.91
CA ALA A 471 22.32 16.28 -10.60
C ALA A 471 21.47 16.07 -11.87
N ILE A 472 21.49 17.01 -12.83
CA ILE A 472 20.78 16.86 -14.11
C ILE A 472 21.32 15.65 -14.88
N LYS A 473 22.66 15.56 -15.02
CA LYS A 473 23.30 14.42 -15.69
C LYS A 473 22.99 13.09 -14.99
N LYS A 474 22.99 13.08 -13.66
CA LYS A 474 22.61 11.90 -12.85
C LYS A 474 21.16 11.48 -13.08
N VAL A 475 20.22 12.43 -13.20
CA VAL A 475 18.84 12.13 -13.55
C VAL A 475 18.73 11.58 -14.96
N TRP A 476 19.43 12.14 -15.94
CA TRP A 476 19.50 11.59 -17.30
C TRP A 476 20.07 10.17 -17.33
N ALA A 477 21.17 9.93 -16.60
CA ALA A 477 21.79 8.62 -16.50
C ALA A 477 20.83 7.58 -15.89
N SER A 478 19.93 7.99 -14.98
CA SER A 478 19.00 7.08 -14.31
C SER A 478 17.99 6.42 -15.25
N LEU A 479 17.82 6.93 -16.48
CA LEU A 479 17.04 6.26 -17.51
C LEU A 479 17.60 4.86 -17.82
N TRP A 480 18.89 4.66 -17.59
CA TRP A 480 19.63 3.43 -17.79
C TRP A 480 19.96 2.70 -16.50
N ASN A 481 19.19 2.94 -15.41
CA ASN A 481 19.23 2.08 -14.24
C ASN A 481 18.83 0.66 -14.63
N PHE A 482 19.49 -0.34 -14.04
CA PHE A 482 19.24 -1.74 -14.36
C PHE A 482 17.77 -2.11 -14.16
N GLU A 483 17.20 -1.72 -13.04
CA GLU A 483 15.79 -1.98 -12.69
C GLU A 483 14.83 -1.29 -13.69
N ALA A 484 15.18 -0.10 -14.14
CA ALA A 484 14.40 0.64 -15.14
C ALA A 484 14.46 -0.05 -16.51
N TYR A 485 15.63 -0.53 -16.90
CA TYR A 485 15.82 -1.28 -18.14
C TYR A 485 15.01 -2.58 -18.11
N GLU A 486 15.19 -3.41 -17.06
CA GLU A 486 14.50 -4.69 -16.91
C GLU A 486 12.96 -4.53 -16.89
N ALA A 487 12.46 -3.51 -16.19
CA ALA A 487 11.02 -3.22 -16.15
C ALA A 487 10.47 -2.88 -17.54
N ARG A 488 11.19 -2.05 -18.32
CA ARG A 488 10.80 -1.70 -19.69
C ARG A 488 10.91 -2.90 -20.65
N GLU A 489 11.98 -3.70 -20.55
CA GLU A 489 12.14 -4.93 -21.34
C GLU A 489 10.96 -5.89 -21.11
N ARG A 490 10.59 -6.11 -19.83
CA ARG A 490 9.45 -6.94 -19.48
C ARG A 490 8.12 -6.43 -20.04
N ALA A 491 7.94 -5.11 -20.07
CA ALA A 491 6.74 -4.46 -20.59
C ALA A 491 6.77 -4.29 -22.12
N ASN A 492 7.80 -4.80 -22.80
CA ASN A 492 8.02 -4.67 -24.24
C ASN A 492 8.04 -3.18 -24.71
N VAL A 493 8.70 -2.31 -23.95
CA VAL A 493 8.87 -0.89 -24.28
C VAL A 493 10.07 -0.72 -25.21
N ASP A 494 9.91 0.06 -26.28
CA ASP A 494 10.98 0.38 -27.21
C ASP A 494 12.03 1.30 -26.57
N HIS A 495 13.19 0.74 -26.22
CA HIS A 495 14.28 1.47 -25.56
C HIS A 495 14.90 2.59 -26.42
N SER A 496 14.71 2.56 -27.74
CA SER A 496 15.19 3.63 -28.64
C SER A 496 14.28 4.87 -28.66
N LYS A 497 13.10 4.79 -28.02
CA LYS A 497 12.08 5.86 -28.00
C LYS A 497 11.83 6.42 -26.60
N ILE A 498 12.75 6.18 -25.68
CA ILE A 498 12.66 6.70 -24.32
C ILE A 498 13.50 7.96 -24.14
N PHE A 499 12.91 8.96 -23.50
CA PHE A 499 13.55 10.25 -23.24
C PHE A 499 13.31 10.69 -21.81
N MET A 500 14.19 11.52 -21.27
CA MET A 500 14.16 12.02 -19.91
C MET A 500 14.14 13.55 -19.88
N ALA A 501 13.00 14.13 -19.55
CA ALA A 501 12.93 15.52 -19.11
C ALA A 501 13.34 15.63 -17.64
N VAL A 502 13.83 16.78 -17.24
CA VAL A 502 14.27 17.02 -15.86
C VAL A 502 13.45 18.15 -15.25
N LEU A 503 12.68 17.83 -14.23
CA LEU A 503 11.96 18.81 -13.44
C LEU A 503 12.87 19.34 -12.32
N LEU A 504 13.18 20.64 -12.37
CA LEU A 504 13.81 21.38 -11.28
C LEU A 504 12.70 22.05 -10.44
N GLN A 505 12.52 21.59 -9.22
CA GLN A 505 11.42 22.06 -8.35
C GLN A 505 11.96 22.59 -7.03
N GLU A 506 11.37 23.65 -6.51
CA GLU A 506 11.70 24.16 -5.18
C GLU A 506 11.52 23.07 -4.13
N GLY A 507 12.55 22.82 -3.35
CA GLY A 507 12.56 21.80 -2.31
C GLY A 507 11.74 22.22 -1.09
N ILE A 508 10.91 21.33 -0.58
CA ILE A 508 10.16 21.49 0.65
C ILE A 508 10.80 20.66 1.75
N ASN A 509 11.36 21.30 2.77
CA ASN A 509 11.90 20.62 3.95
C ASN A 509 10.74 20.24 4.90
N SER A 510 10.04 19.17 4.56
CA SER A 510 8.78 18.78 5.19
C SER A 510 8.92 18.30 6.64
N GLU A 511 7.92 18.59 7.45
CA GLU A 511 7.72 18.02 8.79
C GLU A 511 7.19 16.59 8.70
N SER A 512 6.33 16.34 7.72
CA SER A 512 5.87 15.02 7.33
C SER A 512 5.57 14.98 5.84
N SER A 513 5.60 13.78 5.28
CA SER A 513 5.39 13.55 3.86
C SER A 513 4.91 12.12 3.62
N GLY A 514 4.47 11.83 2.43
CA GLY A 514 4.02 10.48 2.10
C GLY A 514 3.30 10.37 0.78
N VAL A 515 2.53 9.29 0.67
CA VAL A 515 1.72 8.97 -0.49
C VAL A 515 0.26 8.87 -0.07
N MET A 516 -0.65 9.32 -0.91
CA MET A 516 -2.08 9.07 -0.77
C MET A 516 -2.65 8.55 -2.09
N ILE A 517 -3.49 7.53 -2.00
CA ILE A 517 -4.19 6.95 -3.14
C ILE A 517 -5.67 7.27 -3.00
N SER A 518 -6.26 7.84 -4.05
CA SER A 518 -7.65 8.33 -4.03
C SER A 518 -8.72 7.22 -4.09
N THR A 519 -8.29 5.98 -3.85
CA THR A 519 -9.11 4.78 -3.68
C THR A 519 -8.46 3.86 -2.64
N ASP A 520 -9.15 2.78 -2.24
CA ASP A 520 -8.52 1.71 -1.46
C ASP A 520 -7.75 0.79 -2.44
N PRO A 521 -6.41 0.76 -2.36
CA PRO A 521 -5.60 -0.06 -3.26
C PRO A 521 -5.68 -1.56 -2.96
N PHE A 522 -6.26 -1.96 -1.83
CA PHE A 522 -6.26 -3.32 -1.30
C PHE A 522 -7.64 -3.97 -1.38
N ASP A 523 -8.71 -3.17 -1.37
CA ASP A 523 -10.08 -3.64 -1.37
C ASP A 523 -10.91 -2.87 -2.40
N ALA A 524 -11.10 -3.48 -3.57
CA ALA A 524 -11.90 -2.91 -4.65
C ALA A 524 -13.38 -2.72 -4.28
N GLU A 525 -13.88 -3.44 -3.26
CA GLU A 525 -15.24 -3.29 -2.75
C GLU A 525 -15.39 -2.05 -1.86
N ASN A 526 -14.29 -1.55 -1.29
CA ASN A 526 -14.27 -0.35 -0.45
C ASN A 526 -14.21 0.94 -1.28
N LYS A 527 -15.12 1.05 -2.24
CA LYS A 527 -15.16 2.15 -3.22
C LYS A 527 -15.23 3.52 -2.55
N GLY A 528 -14.33 4.40 -2.98
CA GLY A 528 -14.25 5.79 -2.52
C GLY A 528 -13.54 5.97 -1.17
N ALA A 529 -13.00 4.92 -0.58
CA ALA A 529 -12.05 5.09 0.51
C ALA A 529 -10.75 5.72 -0.01
N ILE A 530 -10.02 6.39 0.87
CA ILE A 530 -8.73 7.02 0.52
C ILE A 530 -7.68 6.42 1.43
N TYR A 531 -6.64 5.88 0.84
CA TYR A 531 -5.48 5.36 1.55
C TYR A 531 -4.42 6.46 1.68
N ILE A 532 -3.80 6.56 2.87
CA ILE A 532 -2.71 7.51 3.16
C ILE A 532 -1.59 6.76 3.85
N SER A 533 -0.38 6.90 3.33
CA SER A 533 0.86 6.48 3.98
C SER A 533 1.66 7.73 4.34
N ALA A 534 2.13 7.83 5.59
CA ALA A 534 2.80 9.01 6.10
C ALA A 534 4.10 8.66 6.83
N LYS A 535 5.11 9.48 6.62
CA LYS A 535 6.40 9.45 7.31
C LYS A 535 6.75 10.84 7.84
N ARG A 536 7.61 10.90 8.84
CA ARG A 536 8.18 12.15 9.33
C ARG A 536 9.29 12.62 8.40
N GLY A 537 9.44 13.94 8.28
CA GLY A 537 10.45 14.55 7.44
C GLY A 537 10.22 14.31 5.95
N LEU A 538 11.30 14.15 5.20
CA LEU A 538 11.28 13.98 3.76
C LEU A 538 10.88 12.57 3.36
N GLY A 539 9.95 12.44 2.42
CA GLY A 539 9.47 11.18 1.86
C GLY A 539 10.40 10.49 0.87
N ILE A 540 11.66 10.93 0.80
CA ILE A 540 12.65 10.35 -0.09
C ILE A 540 12.98 8.94 0.42
N LYS A 541 13.05 7.98 -0.48
CA LYS A 541 13.60 6.66 -0.20
C LYS A 541 15.11 6.79 0.05
N VAL A 542 15.50 7.05 1.29
CA VAL A 542 16.89 6.89 1.69
C VAL A 542 16.90 5.78 2.73
N VAL A 543 17.55 4.70 2.37
CA VAL A 543 17.98 3.56 3.19
C VAL A 543 16.91 3.11 4.20
N GLU A 544 15.89 2.64 3.85
CA GLU A 544 15.51 1.30 3.65
C GLU A 544 15.09 0.44 4.78
N GLY A 545 13.83 0.12 4.68
CA GLY A 545 13.38 -1.23 4.84
C GLY A 545 12.97 -1.67 6.21
N GLN A 546 13.37 -1.06 7.26
CA GLN A 546 13.00 -1.54 8.61
C GLN A 546 11.97 -0.70 9.35
N ARG A 547 11.49 0.40 8.77
CA ARG A 547 10.63 1.35 9.50
C ARG A 547 9.26 1.46 8.86
N ILE A 548 8.27 1.06 9.63
CA ILE A 548 6.87 1.07 9.21
C ILE A 548 6.36 2.52 9.19
N ALA A 549 5.83 2.96 8.05
CA ALA A 549 5.12 4.22 7.92
C ALA A 549 3.77 4.18 8.65
N GLU A 550 3.24 5.32 9.05
CA GLU A 550 1.85 5.41 9.49
C GLU A 550 0.93 5.19 8.29
N GLN A 551 0.01 4.23 8.38
CA GLN A 551 -0.92 3.88 7.32
C GLN A 551 -2.35 4.09 7.79
N ILE A 552 -3.15 4.73 6.95
CA ILE A 552 -4.48 5.19 7.29
C ILE A 552 -5.42 4.91 6.11
N ILE A 553 -6.61 4.42 6.41
CA ILE A 553 -7.74 4.43 5.47
C ILE A 553 -8.80 5.41 5.98
N PHE A 554 -9.17 6.34 5.11
CA PHE A 554 -10.30 7.21 5.34
C PHE A 554 -11.51 6.75 4.53
N ARG A 555 -12.67 6.65 5.20
CA ARG A 555 -13.94 6.27 4.57
C ARG A 555 -14.87 7.48 4.47
N PRO A 556 -15.03 8.13 3.31
CA PRO A 556 -15.84 9.34 3.16
C PRO A 556 -17.31 9.18 3.56
N ARG A 557 -17.91 8.01 3.28
CA ARG A 557 -19.32 7.73 3.59
C ARG A 557 -19.63 7.79 5.09
N THR A 558 -18.71 7.35 5.93
CA THR A 558 -18.87 7.31 7.39
C THR A 558 -18.05 8.38 8.09
N ASN A 559 -17.26 9.16 7.33
CA ASN A 559 -16.30 10.13 7.85
C ASN A 559 -15.32 9.51 8.86
N ALA A 560 -15.01 8.22 8.71
CA ALA A 560 -14.20 7.44 9.64
C ALA A 560 -12.73 7.42 9.21
N ILE A 561 -11.86 7.67 10.18
CA ILE A 561 -10.41 7.47 10.07
C ILE A 561 -10.09 6.12 10.72
N GLN A 562 -9.47 5.22 9.97
CA GLN A 562 -8.96 3.95 10.46
C GLN A 562 -7.45 3.94 10.30
N VAL A 563 -6.73 3.89 11.41
CA VAL A 563 -5.28 3.76 11.42
C VAL A 563 -4.94 2.28 11.32
N LEU A 564 -4.25 1.88 10.27
CA LEU A 564 -3.83 0.49 10.03
C LEU A 564 -2.52 0.20 10.75
N THR A 565 -1.56 1.13 10.67
CA THR A 565 -0.27 1.04 11.36
C THR A 565 0.15 2.40 11.88
N ARG A 566 0.90 2.44 12.98
CA ARG A 566 1.60 3.62 13.46
C ARG A 566 3.04 3.61 13.00
N SER A 567 3.63 4.80 12.88
CA SER A 567 5.05 4.92 12.53
C SER A 567 5.94 4.25 13.57
N ALA A 568 6.93 3.51 13.10
CA ALA A 568 7.99 2.96 13.92
C ALA A 568 9.35 3.65 13.65
N GLU A 569 9.31 4.88 13.12
CA GLU A 569 10.49 5.65 12.81
C GLU A 569 11.16 6.17 14.09
N ASP A 570 12.46 6.02 14.19
CA ASP A 570 13.33 6.54 15.24
C ASP A 570 14.23 7.69 14.75
N SER A 571 14.16 7.99 13.43
CA SER A 571 14.83 9.12 12.81
C SER A 571 14.00 9.66 11.63
N LEU A 572 14.29 10.87 11.20
CA LEU A 572 13.74 11.51 10.02
C LEU A 572 14.83 12.06 9.12
N LEU A 573 14.51 12.22 7.83
CA LEU A 573 15.37 12.92 6.89
C LEU A 573 14.97 14.38 6.81
N THR A 574 15.96 15.25 6.82
CA THR A 574 15.80 16.71 6.66
C THR A 574 16.89 17.25 5.74
N PHE A 575 16.74 18.49 5.27
CA PHE A 575 17.76 19.13 4.45
C PHE A 575 19.07 19.33 5.24
N ASP A 576 20.19 19.05 4.59
CA ASP A 576 21.48 19.59 5.02
C ASP A 576 21.67 21.00 4.46
N GLU A 577 22.26 21.88 5.23
CA GLU A 577 22.50 23.29 4.84
C GLU A 577 23.46 23.41 3.63
N LYS A 578 24.38 22.45 3.52
CA LYS A 578 25.36 22.40 2.41
C LYS A 578 24.81 21.75 1.14
N GLY A 579 23.58 21.28 1.17
CA GLY A 579 22.96 20.51 0.10
C GLY A 579 22.84 19.04 0.43
N GLY A 580 21.90 18.35 -0.24
CA GLY A 580 21.52 16.97 0.08
C GLY A 580 20.70 16.87 1.36
N VAL A 581 20.65 15.70 1.92
CA VAL A 581 19.83 15.37 3.10
C VAL A 581 20.68 14.77 4.21
N LYS A 582 20.23 14.96 5.45
CA LYS A 582 20.81 14.33 6.64
C LYS A 582 19.74 13.65 7.47
N GLU A 583 20.13 12.62 8.18
CA GLU A 583 19.28 11.90 9.12
C GLU A 583 19.38 12.52 10.51
N VAL A 584 18.23 12.72 11.17
CA VAL A 584 18.14 13.29 12.51
C VAL A 584 17.30 12.36 13.39
N PRO A 585 17.75 12.01 14.60
CA PRO A 585 16.97 11.18 15.54
C PRO A 585 15.64 11.86 15.89
N ILE A 586 14.61 11.04 16.13
CA ILE A 586 13.28 11.51 16.56
C ILE A 586 13.08 11.04 18.01
N GLU A 587 12.72 11.98 18.89
CA GLU A 587 12.18 11.70 20.20
C GLU A 587 10.67 12.03 20.19
N GLY A 588 9.82 11.13 20.71
CA GLY A 588 8.41 11.45 20.97
C GLY A 588 7.36 10.53 20.32
N ASP A 589 6.16 11.06 20.17
CA ASP A 589 4.95 10.33 19.80
C ASP A 589 5.05 9.68 18.40
N ARG A 590 4.47 8.50 18.26
CA ARG A 590 4.43 7.72 17.00
C ARG A 590 3.32 8.15 16.03
N VAL A 591 2.55 9.16 16.39
CA VAL A 591 1.53 9.76 15.54
C VAL A 591 2.19 10.73 14.57
N VAL A 592 2.15 10.45 13.28
CA VAL A 592 2.68 11.33 12.24
C VAL A 592 1.65 12.39 11.84
N LEU A 593 0.39 12.00 11.70
CA LEU A 593 -0.68 12.86 11.24
C LEU A 593 -1.77 13.06 12.30
N THR A 594 -2.19 14.30 12.47
CA THR A 594 -3.41 14.62 13.22
C THR A 594 -4.65 14.40 12.36
N ASP A 595 -5.81 14.21 12.98
CA ASP A 595 -7.10 14.06 12.31
C ASP A 595 -7.42 15.22 11.35
N ASP A 596 -7.02 16.46 11.69
CA ASP A 596 -7.21 17.63 10.82
C ASP A 596 -6.39 17.50 9.54
N VAL A 597 -5.10 17.15 9.66
CA VAL A 597 -4.22 16.99 8.50
C VAL A 597 -4.73 15.84 7.61
N ILE A 598 -5.16 14.71 8.21
CA ILE A 598 -5.76 13.60 7.47
C ILE A 598 -6.96 14.07 6.64
N ARG A 599 -7.89 14.81 7.26
CA ARG A 599 -9.08 15.33 6.57
C ARG A 599 -8.75 16.33 5.47
N ARG A 600 -7.70 17.13 5.65
CA ARG A 600 -7.19 18.04 4.63
C ARG A 600 -6.57 17.29 3.47
N LEU A 601 -5.77 16.26 3.70
CA LEU A 601 -5.23 15.36 2.67
C LEU A 601 -6.35 14.67 1.89
N VAL A 602 -7.40 14.20 2.56
CA VAL A 602 -8.57 13.58 1.93
C VAL A 602 -9.29 14.58 1.00
N ARG A 603 -9.46 15.83 1.43
CA ARG A 603 -10.02 16.87 0.56
C ARG A 603 -9.14 17.13 -0.65
N ALA A 604 -7.82 17.18 -0.45
CA ALA A 604 -6.83 17.33 -1.51
C ALA A 604 -6.92 16.17 -2.53
N ALA A 605 -6.88 14.92 -2.07
CA ALA A 605 -6.99 13.74 -2.94
C ALA A 605 -8.29 13.75 -3.75
N THR A 606 -9.41 14.10 -3.11
CA THR A 606 -10.72 14.19 -3.77
C THR A 606 -10.77 15.29 -4.83
N ALA A 607 -10.16 16.44 -4.55
CA ALA A 607 -10.11 17.56 -5.48
C ALA A 607 -9.21 17.23 -6.68
N ILE A 608 -8.02 16.67 -6.45
CA ILE A 608 -7.07 16.28 -7.49
C ILE A 608 -7.68 15.19 -8.40
N LYS A 609 -8.34 14.18 -7.81
CA LYS A 609 -9.06 13.16 -8.59
C LYS A 609 -10.05 13.78 -9.59
N ARG A 610 -10.74 14.85 -9.22
CA ARG A 610 -11.67 15.56 -10.12
C ARG A 610 -10.96 16.27 -11.26
N VAL A 611 -9.78 16.84 -11.03
CA VAL A 611 -8.95 17.46 -12.08
C VAL A 611 -8.66 16.47 -13.20
N PHE A 612 -8.41 15.21 -12.86
CA PHE A 612 -8.12 14.13 -13.82
C PHE A 612 -9.34 13.31 -14.24
N GLY A 613 -10.53 13.94 -14.32
CA GLY A 613 -11.76 13.31 -14.82
C GLY A 613 -12.25 12.15 -13.95
N SER A 614 -12.08 12.26 -12.63
CA SER A 614 -12.47 11.26 -11.63
C SER A 614 -11.73 9.91 -11.71
N ARG A 615 -10.61 9.85 -12.42
CA ARG A 615 -9.71 8.70 -12.37
C ARG A 615 -8.96 8.69 -11.05
N ASP A 616 -8.78 7.50 -10.47
CA ASP A 616 -8.02 7.36 -9.24
C ASP A 616 -6.57 7.81 -9.43
N GLN A 617 -6.04 8.47 -8.41
CA GLN A 617 -4.73 9.08 -8.42
C GLN A 617 -3.85 8.51 -7.31
N ASP A 618 -2.58 8.35 -7.62
CA ASP A 618 -1.46 8.14 -6.71
C ASP A 618 -0.75 9.50 -6.57
N ILE A 619 -0.72 10.02 -5.34
CA ILE A 619 -0.35 11.41 -5.06
C ILE A 619 0.73 11.43 -3.98
N GLU A 620 1.89 11.99 -4.32
CA GLU A 620 2.92 12.29 -3.32
C GLU A 620 2.68 13.69 -2.74
N TRP A 621 2.75 13.78 -1.41
CA TRP A 621 2.49 15.00 -0.67
C TRP A 621 3.57 15.27 0.37
N ALA A 622 3.72 16.55 0.73
CA ALA A 622 4.51 17.03 1.85
C ALA A 622 3.68 17.99 2.70
N TYR A 623 3.96 18.04 4.00
CA TYR A 623 3.33 18.96 4.94
C TYR A 623 4.41 19.75 5.67
N MET A 624 4.24 21.06 5.70
CA MET A 624 5.17 21.97 6.36
C MET A 624 4.42 23.24 6.84
N LYS A 625 4.58 23.61 8.10
CA LYS A 625 4.02 24.84 8.70
C LYS A 625 2.54 25.05 8.39
N GLY A 626 1.75 24.00 8.54
CA GLY A 626 0.31 24.09 8.30
C GLY A 626 -0.12 24.03 6.82
N GLN A 627 0.80 23.93 5.86
CA GLN A 627 0.50 23.89 4.43
C GLN A 627 0.72 22.50 3.86
N ILE A 628 -0.21 22.03 3.01
CA ILE A 628 -0.06 20.82 2.20
C ILE A 628 0.54 21.20 0.85
N TYR A 629 1.60 20.50 0.49
CA TYR A 629 2.26 20.58 -0.81
C TYR A 629 2.03 19.28 -1.58
N ILE A 630 1.66 19.41 -2.85
CA ILE A 630 1.58 18.26 -3.75
C ILE A 630 2.85 18.24 -4.61
N VAL A 631 3.60 17.18 -4.51
CA VAL A 631 4.89 17.05 -5.17
C VAL A 631 4.86 16.05 -6.33
N GLN A 632 3.82 15.23 -6.43
CA GLN A 632 3.55 14.38 -7.59
C GLN A 632 2.09 13.98 -7.64
N SER A 633 1.52 13.84 -8.84
CA SER A 633 0.23 13.20 -9.08
C SER A 633 0.28 12.40 -10.38
N ARG A 634 -0.22 11.17 -10.34
CA ARG A 634 -0.30 10.31 -11.51
C ARG A 634 -1.52 9.40 -11.42
N PRO A 635 -2.03 8.87 -12.55
CA PRO A 635 -3.09 7.89 -12.51
C PRO A 635 -2.70 6.68 -11.66
N PHE A 636 -3.60 6.28 -10.75
CA PHE A 636 -3.45 5.02 -10.03
C PHE A 636 -3.89 3.87 -10.93
N ILE A 637 -3.02 2.91 -11.15
CA ILE A 637 -3.31 1.69 -11.91
C ILE A 637 -3.48 0.55 -10.90
N PRO A 638 -4.69 -0.03 -10.73
CA PRO A 638 -4.87 -1.16 -9.83
C PRO A 638 -3.97 -2.34 -10.24
N GLY A 639 -3.11 -2.77 -9.32
CA GLY A 639 -2.15 -3.84 -9.58
C GLY A 639 -0.83 -3.41 -10.23
N SER A 640 -0.56 -2.11 -10.33
CA SER A 640 0.76 -1.59 -10.72
C SER A 640 1.64 -1.34 -9.51
#